data_fa6d6e30fb718256e3f59a32be3eb10f
#
_entry.id   fa6d6e30fb718256e3f59a32be3eb10f
#
_cell.length_a   1.000
_cell.length_b   1.000
_cell.length_c   1.000
_cell.angle_alpha   90.00
_cell.angle_beta   90.00
_cell.angle_gamma   90.00
#
_symmetry.space_group_name_H-M   'P 1'
#
loop_
_entity.id
_entity.type
_entity.pdbx_description
1 polymer ?
#
loop_
_entity_poly.entity_id
_entity_poly.type
_entity_poly.pdbx_seq_one_letter_code
_entity_poly.pdbx_strand_id
1 'polypeptide(L)'
;MLKRNNQGAASHATKRRKPAFDDARTPAADAPERKANDDYTVGWICAIRTEYVAAQEFLDEEHDAPEFVSPGDTNDYTLGRLGKHNVVIAVLPDGEYGTSSAASVATNMLHSFPNVRIGVMVGIGGGAPSEKHDIRLGDIVVSAPRNGEGGVFQYDFGKTIQDQAFQHTRFLNQPPTTLRGALTGIQAQYTRKGHQLDEAINDIIEKNPRLRQEYERPQPGTDRLFKAEVTCDSRGCAACCANEPSNLVPRRERTKHEDNPAIHYGLIASANQLMKDALVRDRLATEKDVLCFEMEAAGLMNHFPCLVIRGICDYSDSHKNKEWQGYAAMAAVAYAKDLLCRIAPNKVEAEKKIGDILSGLHEVAEEQLDVAKRHYEVAEENRDLTKQQLQAQKDLAKERLSKDEQKKKKEKQKCHQLFRLATDGSDATYEWYKGRVEERVEGTCLWLLKHKHFQSWLTQESGPLLVTADPGCGKSVLAKYLIDHGLPRSTTICYFFFKDQDQNTVRQALCALLHQLFSQKPSLIEHALPQFRKDGQGLINSTESLWKILRNAIKDPQAGPIIMVLDALDECAESEFADLMRNVRSQSRGDQLGHSKLKYLLTCRPYEQIVSEFHGLLDAFPNIRIPGEEESEAISKEVNRVITHRVNQLSEKKRLSPQTESHLEKRLQETTHRTYLWVYLLSPPLQHFRGVSMRHMIES
;
A
#
# COMPACT_ATOMS: atom_id res chain seq x y z
N MET A 1 38.23 35.54 -40.11
CA MET A 1 38.23 36.89 -40.71
C MET A 1 38.16 37.94 -39.64
N LEU A 2 39.09 38.83 -39.78
CA LEU A 2 39.30 40.16 -39.23
C LEU A 2 39.89 40.30 -37.82
N LYS A 3 41.23 40.53 -37.90
CA LYS A 3 42.12 41.27 -37.00
C LYS A 3 41.74 42.74 -36.91
N ARG A 4 42.05 43.39 -35.80
CA ARG A 4 42.72 44.69 -35.71
C ARG A 4 43.14 45.00 -34.27
N ASN A 5 44.39 45.06 -34.11
CA ASN A 5 45.39 45.97 -33.61
C ASN A 5 44.94 47.41 -33.25
N ASN A 6 45.45 47.90 -32.10
CA ASN A 6 46.28 49.15 -31.98
C ASN A 6 46.71 49.24 -30.46
N GLN A 7 48.00 49.16 -30.12
CA GLN A 7 49.06 50.19 -30.03
C GLN A 7 48.52 51.51 -29.38
N GLY A 8 48.89 51.84 -28.12
CA GLY A 8 50.19 52.33 -27.70
C GLY A 8 50.06 53.78 -27.20
N ALA A 9 50.57 54.07 -26.00
CA ALA A 9 51.22 55.35 -25.71
C ALA A 9 51.82 55.33 -24.29
N ALA A 10 53.10 55.52 -24.23
CA ALA A 10 53.89 55.78 -23.03
C ALA A 10 53.81 57.28 -22.66
N SER A 11 53.78 57.57 -21.34
CA SER A 11 54.13 58.90 -20.89
C SER A 11 54.97 58.86 -19.61
N HIS A 12 56.04 59.59 -19.67
CA HIS A 12 57.09 59.82 -18.65
C HIS A 12 56.52 60.41 -17.36
N ALA A 13 57.03 59.95 -16.20
CA ALA A 13 56.88 60.65 -14.92
C ALA A 13 58.23 60.87 -14.25
N THR A 14 58.40 62.08 -14.01
CA THR A 14 59.60 62.74 -13.41
C THR A 14 59.78 62.40 -11.95
N LYS A 15 61.02 62.07 -11.58
CA LYS A 15 61.56 61.97 -10.17
C LYS A 15 61.50 63.31 -9.51
N ARG A 16 60.91 63.42 -8.31
CA ARG A 16 61.24 64.44 -7.29
C ARG A 16 61.83 63.78 -6.05
N ARG A 17 63.04 64.19 -5.73
CA ARG A 17 63.79 63.95 -4.46
C ARG A 17 63.07 64.71 -3.35
N LYS A 18 62.99 64.10 -2.13
CA LYS A 18 62.77 64.76 -0.85
C LYS A 18 63.84 64.39 0.14
N PRO A 19 64.14 65.32 1.10
CA PRO A 19 65.24 65.24 1.95
C PRO A 19 65.02 64.35 3.17
N ALA A 20 66.12 63.81 3.73
CA ALA A 20 66.15 63.03 4.91
C ALA A 20 65.84 63.86 6.18
N PHE A 21 65.03 63.35 7.05
CA PHE A 21 64.92 63.70 8.46
C PHE A 21 65.25 62.44 9.27
N ASP A 22 66.33 62.53 10.03
CA ASP A 22 66.71 61.61 11.10
C ASP A 22 65.71 61.84 12.23
N ASP A 23 65.04 60.77 12.64
CA ASP A 23 64.29 60.69 13.90
C ASP A 23 64.60 59.36 14.56
N ALA A 24 65.26 59.43 15.69
CA ALA A 24 65.60 58.32 16.54
C ALA A 24 64.33 57.67 17.05
N ARG A 25 64.03 56.48 16.57
CA ARG A 25 62.94 55.62 17.11
C ARG A 25 63.52 54.81 18.26
N THR A 26 63.03 55.07 19.45
CA THR A 26 62.93 54.11 20.56
C THR A 26 62.40 52.77 20.05
N PRO A 27 62.94 51.62 20.52
CA PRO A 27 62.37 50.34 20.12
C PRO A 27 60.89 50.25 20.64
N ALA A 28 59.97 50.16 19.74
CA ALA A 28 58.62 49.82 20.09
C ALA A 28 58.63 48.42 20.73
N ALA A 29 57.98 48.28 21.88
CA ALA A 29 57.70 47.00 22.49
C ALA A 29 57.09 46.11 21.45
N ASP A 30 57.55 44.86 21.35
CA ASP A 30 57.07 43.83 20.45
C ASP A 30 55.52 43.76 20.52
N ALA A 31 54.87 44.20 19.46
CA ALA A 31 53.46 43.87 19.27
C ALA A 31 53.37 42.35 19.22
N PRO A 32 52.39 41.73 19.89
CA PRO A 32 52.27 40.29 19.87
C PRO A 32 52.22 39.81 18.42
N GLU A 33 53.14 38.86 18.12
CA GLU A 33 53.28 38.30 16.78
C GLU A 33 51.99 37.60 16.40
N ARG A 34 51.25 38.13 15.41
CA ARG A 34 49.98 37.56 14.95
C ARG A 34 50.25 36.18 14.41
N LYS A 35 49.50 35.18 14.88
CA LYS A 35 49.63 33.79 14.45
C LYS A 35 49.02 33.63 13.04
N ALA A 36 49.78 33.00 12.14
CA ALA A 36 49.30 32.65 10.81
C ALA A 36 48.33 31.43 10.88
N ASN A 37 47.45 31.29 9.91
CA ASN A 37 46.51 30.14 9.84
C ASN A 37 47.26 28.80 9.87
N ASP A 38 48.48 28.75 9.32
CA ASP A 38 49.31 27.53 9.30
C ASP A 38 49.89 27.17 10.67
N ASP A 39 49.78 28.04 11.68
CA ASP A 39 50.24 27.75 13.05
C ASP A 39 49.24 26.88 13.84
N TYR A 40 48.01 26.68 13.32
CA TYR A 40 46.95 25.94 13.99
C TYR A 40 46.96 24.48 13.55
N THR A 41 47.22 23.60 14.51
CA THR A 41 47.37 22.15 14.26
C THR A 41 46.25 21.31 14.78
N VAL A 42 45.36 21.88 15.61
CA VAL A 42 44.23 21.21 16.23
C VAL A 42 42.94 21.88 15.76
N GLY A 43 42.07 21.14 15.10
CA GLY A 43 40.73 21.57 14.74
C GLY A 43 39.71 21.08 15.77
N TRP A 44 38.83 21.98 16.20
CA TRP A 44 37.79 21.71 17.20
C TRP A 44 36.44 22.13 16.67
N ILE A 45 35.45 21.22 16.71
CA ILE A 45 34.10 21.46 16.21
C ILE A 45 33.11 21.36 17.35
N CYS A 46 32.26 22.39 17.46
CA CYS A 46 31.10 22.47 18.34
C CYS A 46 29.80 22.48 17.53
N ALA A 47 28.73 21.85 18.03
CA ALA A 47 27.47 21.83 17.35
C ALA A 47 26.57 23.03 17.71
N ILE A 48 26.62 23.49 18.95
CA ILE A 48 25.72 24.54 19.45
C ILE A 48 26.50 25.63 20.23
N ARG A 49 25.84 26.79 20.37
CA ARG A 49 26.41 27.96 21.11
C ARG A 49 26.88 27.60 22.51
N THR A 50 26.14 26.79 23.27
CA THR A 50 26.52 26.42 24.65
C THR A 50 27.83 25.65 24.70
N GLU A 51 28.12 24.80 23.72
CA GLU A 51 29.38 24.08 23.57
C GLU A 51 30.52 25.03 23.16
N TYR A 52 30.22 25.97 22.26
CA TYR A 52 31.18 26.94 21.75
C TYR A 52 31.66 27.88 22.84
N VAL A 53 30.75 28.41 23.66
CA VAL A 53 31.11 29.24 24.84
C VAL A 53 31.96 28.45 25.83
N ALA A 54 31.58 27.19 26.12
CA ALA A 54 32.39 26.35 27.00
C ALA A 54 33.81 26.17 26.44
N ALA A 55 33.96 25.93 25.13
CA ALA A 55 35.27 25.75 24.48
C ALA A 55 36.14 27.03 24.56
N GLN A 56 35.52 28.20 24.38
CA GLN A 56 36.20 29.50 24.49
C GLN A 56 36.72 29.74 25.90
N GLU A 57 35.94 29.49 26.94
CA GLU A 57 36.26 29.74 28.33
C GLU A 57 37.42 28.86 28.84
N PHE A 58 37.69 27.73 28.23
CA PHE A 58 38.79 26.85 28.59
C PHE A 58 40.09 27.14 27.84
N LEU A 59 40.14 28.09 26.90
CA LEU A 59 41.40 28.52 26.27
C LEU A 59 42.33 29.13 27.34
N ASP A 60 43.62 28.82 27.24
CA ASP A 60 44.65 29.47 28.07
C ASP A 60 44.96 30.88 27.58
N GLU A 61 44.79 31.11 26.29
CA GLU A 61 44.98 32.39 25.61
C GLU A 61 44.07 32.41 24.37
N GLU A 62 43.30 33.48 24.18
CA GLU A 62 42.53 33.73 22.99
C GLU A 62 43.36 34.56 22.02
N HIS A 63 43.43 34.19 20.77
CA HIS A 63 44.15 34.88 19.71
C HIS A 63 43.20 35.77 18.90
N ASP A 64 43.75 36.75 18.17
CA ASP A 64 43.00 37.57 17.23
C ASP A 64 42.25 36.70 16.17
N ALA A 65 41.19 37.22 15.61
CA ALA A 65 40.48 36.58 14.52
C ALA A 65 41.42 36.23 13.34
N PRO A 66 41.10 35.21 12.52
CA PRO A 66 41.94 34.78 11.42
C PRO A 66 42.19 35.95 10.44
N GLU A 67 43.41 36.07 9.94
CA GLU A 67 43.78 37.12 8.98
C GLU A 67 43.07 36.90 7.63
N PHE A 68 42.80 35.63 7.28
CA PHE A 68 42.20 35.22 6.04
C PHE A 68 41.34 33.96 6.24
N VAL A 69 40.22 33.89 5.56
CA VAL A 69 39.43 32.67 5.39
C VAL A 69 39.28 32.38 3.92
N SER A 70 39.22 31.10 3.56
CA SER A 70 39.07 30.68 2.18
C SER A 70 37.78 31.24 1.54
N PRO A 71 37.79 31.60 0.23
CA PRO A 71 36.58 32.04 -0.46
C PRO A 71 35.47 30.97 -0.35
N GLY A 72 34.32 31.39 0.14
CA GLY A 72 33.16 30.50 0.36
C GLY A 72 33.10 29.87 1.75
N ASP A 73 34.11 30.07 2.59
CA ASP A 73 34.05 29.66 4.00
C ASP A 73 33.14 30.65 4.77
N THR A 74 32.08 30.11 5.37
CA THR A 74 31.07 30.88 6.12
C THR A 74 31.16 30.61 7.63
N ASN A 75 32.16 29.87 8.08
CA ASN A 75 32.29 29.53 9.50
C ASN A 75 32.69 30.75 10.34
N ASP A 76 32.21 30.75 11.57
CA ASP A 76 32.73 31.59 12.62
C ASP A 76 33.85 30.84 13.39
N TYR A 77 34.95 31.51 13.67
CA TYR A 77 36.15 30.90 14.26
C TYR A 77 36.57 31.64 15.52
N THR A 78 36.87 30.88 16.58
CA THR A 78 37.70 31.34 17.70
C THR A 78 39.05 30.67 17.62
N LEU A 79 40.08 31.48 17.67
CA LEU A 79 41.47 31.03 17.66
C LEU A 79 42.06 31.17 19.06
N GLY A 80 42.89 30.22 19.46
CA GLY A 80 43.51 30.31 20.79
C GLY A 80 44.57 29.25 21.03
N ARG A 81 45.13 29.31 22.22
CA ARG A 81 46.09 28.32 22.73
C ARG A 81 45.45 27.48 23.83
N LEU A 82 45.69 26.18 23.77
CA LEU A 82 45.28 25.25 24.79
C LEU A 82 46.44 24.31 25.13
N GLY A 83 47.00 24.50 26.33
CA GLY A 83 48.28 23.87 26.69
C GLY A 83 49.41 24.35 25.78
N LYS A 84 49.94 23.45 24.99
CA LYS A 84 51.03 23.73 24.03
C LYS A 84 50.59 23.75 22.58
N HIS A 85 49.27 23.71 22.32
CA HIS A 85 48.70 23.59 20.98
C HIS A 85 47.93 24.86 20.61
N ASN A 86 48.13 25.33 19.38
CA ASN A 86 47.22 26.31 18.78
C ASN A 86 45.99 25.56 18.23
N VAL A 87 44.82 26.02 18.66
CA VAL A 87 43.52 25.39 18.37
C VAL A 87 42.65 26.37 17.58
N VAL A 88 42.04 25.88 16.52
CA VAL A 88 40.96 26.57 15.81
C VAL A 88 39.63 25.93 16.17
N ILE A 89 38.71 26.72 16.72
CA ILE A 89 37.41 26.28 17.15
C ILE A 89 36.35 26.85 16.19
N ALA A 90 35.49 25.98 15.64
CA ALA A 90 34.36 26.38 14.84
C ALA A 90 33.04 25.84 15.43
N VAL A 91 31.95 26.54 15.18
CA VAL A 91 30.62 26.13 15.58
C VAL A 91 29.71 26.01 14.36
N LEU A 92 28.74 25.10 14.38
CA LEU A 92 27.75 24.98 13.33
C LEU A 92 26.85 26.25 13.30
N PRO A 93 26.37 26.67 12.11
CA PRO A 93 25.46 27.80 12.00
C PRO A 93 24.20 27.63 12.88
N ASP A 94 23.68 28.74 13.41
CA ASP A 94 22.52 28.69 14.29
C ASP A 94 21.30 28.08 13.58
N GLY A 95 20.67 27.12 14.25
CA GLY A 95 19.54 26.34 13.71
C GLY A 95 19.94 25.19 12.80
N GLU A 96 21.22 25.00 12.52
CA GLU A 96 21.72 23.85 11.77
C GLU A 96 22.37 22.83 12.73
N TYR A 97 22.12 21.54 12.44
CA TYR A 97 22.71 20.40 13.14
C TYR A 97 22.70 19.18 12.23
N GLY A 98 23.41 18.16 12.63
CA GLY A 98 23.47 16.89 11.91
C GLY A 98 24.70 16.69 11.07
N THR A 99 24.80 15.50 10.51
CA THR A 99 26.04 15.00 9.87
C THR A 99 26.49 15.84 8.67
N SER A 100 25.55 16.40 7.89
CA SER A 100 25.89 17.21 6.70
C SER A 100 26.45 18.58 7.08
N SER A 101 25.86 19.24 8.07
CA SER A 101 26.31 20.56 8.53
C SER A 101 27.68 20.46 9.17
N ALA A 102 27.90 19.45 10.01
CA ALA A 102 29.23 19.18 10.61
C ALA A 102 30.31 18.91 9.55
N ALA A 103 30.01 18.12 8.52
CA ALA A 103 30.94 17.86 7.42
C ALA A 103 31.30 19.15 6.64
N SER A 104 30.32 20.04 6.41
CA SER A 104 30.54 21.33 5.74
C SER A 104 31.45 22.23 6.55
N VAL A 105 31.20 22.37 7.86
CA VAL A 105 32.04 23.18 8.77
C VAL A 105 33.45 22.64 8.81
N ALA A 106 33.64 21.32 8.92
CA ALA A 106 34.96 20.70 8.91
C ALA A 106 35.71 20.94 7.59
N THR A 107 35.04 20.83 6.45
CA THR A 107 35.64 21.07 5.13
C THR A 107 36.11 22.50 4.98
N ASN A 108 35.29 23.47 5.36
CA ASN A 108 35.64 24.89 5.33
C ASN A 108 36.82 25.19 6.25
N MET A 109 36.82 24.62 7.47
CA MET A 109 37.96 24.74 8.40
C MET A 109 39.27 24.25 7.78
N LEU A 110 39.28 23.10 7.11
CA LEU A 110 40.50 22.55 6.50
C LEU A 110 40.99 23.37 5.31
N HIS A 111 40.10 24.08 4.61
CA HIS A 111 40.49 25.00 3.56
C HIS A 111 41.12 26.30 4.11
N SER A 112 40.62 26.80 5.24
CA SER A 112 41.11 28.04 5.86
C SER A 112 42.30 27.79 6.78
N PHE A 113 42.45 26.60 7.37
CA PHE A 113 43.52 26.20 8.26
C PHE A 113 44.21 24.90 7.79
N PRO A 114 45.00 24.96 6.73
CA PRO A 114 45.50 23.78 6.03
C PRO A 114 46.49 22.93 6.85
N ASN A 115 46.98 23.43 7.98
CA ASN A 115 47.90 22.68 8.84
C ASN A 115 47.20 21.92 9.98
N VAL A 116 45.88 21.86 10.00
CA VAL A 116 45.15 21.04 10.96
C VAL A 116 45.48 19.55 10.74
N ARG A 117 45.92 18.88 11.80
CA ARG A 117 46.45 17.50 11.80
C ARG A 117 45.65 16.55 12.66
N ILE A 118 45.04 17.04 13.73
CA ILE A 118 44.16 16.29 14.60
C ILE A 118 42.87 17.06 14.81
N GLY A 119 41.76 16.34 14.88
CA GLY A 119 40.44 16.89 15.13
C GLY A 119 39.86 16.41 16.46
N VAL A 120 39.12 17.28 17.10
CA VAL A 120 38.24 16.91 18.22
C VAL A 120 36.83 17.44 17.94
N MET A 121 35.84 16.65 18.28
CA MET A 121 34.46 17.09 18.30
C MET A 121 33.98 17.01 19.75
N VAL A 122 33.69 18.15 20.33
CA VAL A 122 33.41 18.24 21.77
C VAL A 122 32.07 18.94 21.96
N GLY A 123 31.18 18.30 22.69
CA GLY A 123 29.87 18.84 22.93
C GLY A 123 29.05 17.98 23.90
N ILE A 124 27.75 18.09 23.77
CA ILE A 124 26.80 17.36 24.62
C ILE A 124 26.15 16.19 23.91
N GLY A 125 25.62 15.25 24.64
CA GLY A 125 24.92 14.09 24.12
C GLY A 125 23.87 13.54 25.09
N GLY A 126 23.01 12.69 24.60
CA GLY A 126 22.03 11.97 25.41
C GLY A 126 22.57 10.60 25.82
N GLY A 127 22.65 10.34 27.13
CA GLY A 127 23.18 9.10 27.69
C GLY A 127 22.29 7.88 27.40
N ALA A 128 22.97 6.72 27.31
CA ALA A 128 22.34 5.41 27.20
C ALA A 128 22.75 4.50 28.35
N PRO A 129 22.26 4.74 29.58
CA PRO A 129 22.58 3.91 30.73
C PRO A 129 22.11 2.48 30.54
N SER A 130 22.89 1.52 31.06
CA SER A 130 22.58 0.10 30.99
C SER A 130 23.00 -0.59 32.27
N GLU A 131 22.73 -1.88 32.42
CA GLU A 131 23.21 -2.66 33.56
C GLU A 131 24.75 -2.67 33.68
N LYS A 132 25.46 -2.52 32.55
CA LYS A 132 26.94 -2.47 32.49
C LYS A 132 27.50 -1.06 32.74
N HIS A 133 26.76 -0.03 32.39
CA HIS A 133 27.22 1.35 32.36
C HIS A 133 26.22 2.25 33.07
N ASP A 134 26.55 2.63 34.35
CA ASP A 134 25.81 3.60 35.16
C ASP A 134 26.14 5.02 34.70
N ILE A 135 25.68 5.39 33.49
CA ILE A 135 25.86 6.73 32.93
C ILE A 135 24.87 7.68 33.57
N ARG A 136 25.39 8.85 34.02
CA ARG A 136 24.57 9.88 34.71
C ARG A 136 24.68 11.24 34.03
N LEU A 137 23.77 12.14 34.34
CA LEU A 137 23.84 13.52 33.85
C LEU A 137 25.10 14.19 34.36
N GLY A 138 25.81 14.90 33.49
CA GLY A 138 27.12 15.48 33.73
C GLY A 138 28.30 14.55 33.49
N ASP A 139 28.12 13.24 33.37
CA ASP A 139 29.19 12.31 32.97
C ASP A 139 29.69 12.59 31.55
N ILE A 140 30.85 12.03 31.24
CA ILE A 140 31.50 12.23 29.94
C ILE A 140 31.57 10.90 29.21
N VAL A 141 31.18 10.88 27.94
CA VAL A 141 31.40 9.75 27.03
C VAL A 141 32.43 10.13 25.98
N VAL A 142 33.41 9.29 25.80
CA VAL A 142 34.49 9.47 24.84
C VAL A 142 34.50 8.32 23.84
N SER A 143 34.53 8.67 22.55
CA SER A 143 34.56 7.67 21.49
C SER A 143 35.82 6.80 21.56
N ALA A 144 35.65 5.49 21.64
CA ALA A 144 36.74 4.54 21.67
C ALA A 144 36.42 3.33 20.80
N PRO A 145 37.33 2.88 19.92
CA PRO A 145 37.12 1.70 19.10
C PRO A 145 36.83 0.46 19.95
N ARG A 146 35.73 -0.20 19.69
CA ARG A 146 35.33 -1.46 20.36
C ARG A 146 34.47 -2.31 19.43
N ASN A 147 34.53 -3.61 19.61
CA ASN A 147 33.67 -4.59 18.91
C ASN A 147 33.66 -4.48 17.37
N GLY A 148 34.81 -4.05 16.78
CA GLY A 148 34.94 -3.85 15.34
C GLY A 148 34.46 -2.50 14.82
N GLU A 149 33.89 -1.63 15.68
CA GLU A 149 33.46 -0.28 15.34
C GLU A 149 34.53 0.74 15.66
N GLY A 150 34.62 1.85 14.92
CA GLY A 150 35.63 2.92 15.04
C GLY A 150 35.48 3.85 16.25
N GLY A 151 34.47 3.62 17.11
CA GLY A 151 34.15 4.48 18.26
C GLY A 151 32.91 5.34 18.02
N VAL A 152 32.45 5.49 16.76
CA VAL A 152 31.22 6.12 16.36
C VAL A 152 30.44 5.15 15.48
N PHE A 153 29.13 5.05 15.70
CA PHE A 153 28.25 4.17 14.98
C PHE A 153 27.07 4.95 14.40
N GLN A 154 26.93 4.93 13.07
CA GLN A 154 25.76 5.56 12.43
C GLN A 154 24.58 4.62 12.40
N TYR A 155 23.52 4.93 13.16
CA TYR A 155 22.37 4.03 13.33
C TYR A 155 21.20 4.28 12.36
N ASP A 156 21.21 5.36 11.58
CA ASP A 156 20.19 5.67 10.57
C ASP A 156 20.62 5.31 9.13
N PHE A 157 21.81 4.73 8.95
CA PHE A 157 22.31 4.35 7.63
C PHE A 157 22.39 2.83 7.46
N GLY A 158 21.63 2.30 6.48
CA GLY A 158 21.58 0.86 6.29
C GLY A 158 20.55 0.43 5.25
N LYS A 159 20.12 -0.82 5.37
CA LYS A 159 19.15 -1.47 4.48
C LYS A 159 17.90 -1.85 5.26
N THR A 160 16.72 -1.47 4.74
CA THR A 160 15.44 -2.01 5.17
C THR A 160 15.11 -3.19 4.27
N ILE A 161 15.04 -4.39 4.83
CA ILE A 161 14.72 -5.62 4.12
C ILE A 161 13.36 -6.10 4.63
N GLN A 162 12.49 -6.53 3.72
CA GLN A 162 11.16 -7.03 4.08
C GLN A 162 11.27 -8.15 5.11
N ASP A 163 10.46 -8.08 6.16
CA ASP A 163 10.38 -9.03 7.27
C ASP A 163 11.70 -9.26 8.06
N GLN A 164 12.63 -8.30 7.97
CA GLN A 164 13.90 -8.34 8.71
C GLN A 164 14.11 -7.04 9.50
N ALA A 165 14.94 -7.11 10.54
CA ALA A 165 15.39 -5.93 11.26
C ALA A 165 16.28 -5.05 10.35
N PHE A 166 16.30 -3.74 10.63
CA PHE A 166 17.14 -2.80 9.89
C PHE A 166 18.62 -3.22 9.99
N GLN A 167 19.28 -3.38 8.83
CA GLN A 167 20.67 -3.79 8.74
C GLN A 167 21.57 -2.56 8.56
N HIS A 168 22.34 -2.22 9.58
CA HIS A 168 23.34 -1.16 9.50
C HIS A 168 24.51 -1.59 8.61
N THR A 169 24.92 -0.72 7.68
CA THR A 169 25.93 -1.08 6.66
C THR A 169 27.09 -0.08 6.55
N ARG A 170 27.08 1.00 7.33
CA ARG A 170 28.11 2.02 7.26
C ARG A 170 29.29 1.66 8.16
N PHE A 171 30.49 1.82 7.61
CA PHE A 171 31.75 1.80 8.36
C PHE A 171 32.24 3.23 8.56
N LEU A 172 32.64 3.56 9.77
CA LEU A 172 33.23 4.84 10.13
C LEU A 172 34.68 4.64 10.60
N ASN A 173 35.58 5.57 10.21
CA ASN A 173 36.97 5.54 10.60
C ASN A 173 37.11 5.72 12.12
N GLN A 174 38.21 5.22 12.65
CA GLN A 174 38.60 5.43 14.05
C GLN A 174 39.42 6.71 14.22
N PRO A 175 39.49 7.31 15.43
CA PRO A 175 40.33 8.44 15.70
C PRO A 175 41.83 8.16 15.41
N PRO A 176 42.66 9.17 15.07
CA PRO A 176 44.10 9.04 14.85
C PRO A 176 44.83 8.32 15.98
N THR A 177 45.90 7.63 15.64
CA THR A 177 46.67 6.84 16.61
C THR A 177 47.19 7.68 17.76
N THR A 178 47.65 8.91 17.50
CA THR A 178 48.12 9.85 18.54
C THR A 178 47.03 10.16 19.57
N LEU A 179 45.79 10.41 19.13
CA LEU A 179 44.66 10.63 20.05
C LEU A 179 44.29 9.35 20.84
N ARG A 180 44.30 8.19 20.21
CA ARG A 180 44.03 6.91 20.89
C ARG A 180 45.09 6.53 21.90
N GLY A 181 46.38 6.84 21.60
CA GLY A 181 47.48 6.69 22.54
C GLY A 181 47.39 7.62 23.75
N ALA A 182 47.01 8.89 23.53
CA ALA A 182 46.74 9.84 24.58
C ALA A 182 45.54 9.41 25.44
N LEU A 183 44.49 8.86 24.80
CA LEU A 183 43.31 8.32 25.49
C LEU A 183 43.71 7.23 26.50
N THR A 184 44.50 6.24 26.11
CA THR A 184 44.98 5.19 27.02
C THR A 184 45.80 5.78 28.16
N GLY A 185 46.63 6.80 27.85
CA GLY A 185 47.48 7.46 28.85
C GLY A 185 46.67 8.25 29.87
N ILE A 186 45.61 8.97 29.48
CA ILE A 186 44.77 9.73 30.42
C ILE A 186 43.91 8.78 31.29
N GLN A 187 43.40 7.70 30.73
CA GLN A 187 42.72 6.66 31.49
C GLN A 187 43.59 6.09 32.61
N ALA A 188 44.84 5.74 32.30
CA ALA A 188 45.77 5.24 33.28
C ALA A 188 46.10 6.29 34.37
N GLN A 189 46.20 7.58 34.00
CA GLN A 189 46.39 8.67 34.95
C GLN A 189 45.19 8.82 35.90
N TYR A 190 43.97 8.87 35.35
CA TYR A 190 42.76 9.05 36.15
C TYR A 190 42.51 7.85 37.06
N THR A 191 42.71 6.63 36.59
CA THR A 191 42.63 5.43 37.44
C THR A 191 43.56 5.49 38.64
N ARG A 192 44.77 6.10 38.49
CA ARG A 192 45.77 6.18 39.56
C ARG A 192 45.61 7.36 40.49
N LYS A 193 45.11 8.47 40.01
CA LYS A 193 45.15 9.77 40.72
C LYS A 193 43.82 10.47 40.83
N GLY A 194 42.77 9.95 40.15
CA GLY A 194 41.56 10.69 39.93
C GLY A 194 41.75 11.84 38.94
N HIS A 195 40.75 12.68 38.79
CA HIS A 195 40.76 13.91 37.99
C HIS A 195 40.24 15.11 38.79
N GLN A 196 40.49 16.31 38.30
CA GLN A 196 40.04 17.58 38.89
C GLN A 196 39.13 18.38 37.92
N LEU A 197 38.27 17.66 37.16
CA LEU A 197 37.44 18.31 36.14
C LEU A 197 36.40 19.25 36.75
N ASP A 198 35.79 18.84 37.86
CA ASP A 198 34.79 19.64 38.55
C ASP A 198 35.38 20.91 39.15
N GLU A 199 36.60 20.79 39.75
CA GLU A 199 37.38 21.93 40.25
C GLU A 199 37.69 22.90 39.10
N ALA A 200 38.15 22.41 37.95
CA ALA A 200 38.50 23.25 36.80
C ALA A 200 37.28 23.99 36.25
N ILE A 201 36.09 23.36 36.27
CA ILE A 201 34.84 24.01 35.88
C ILE A 201 34.45 25.11 36.87
N ASN A 202 34.53 24.80 38.17
CA ASN A 202 34.21 25.79 39.23
C ASN A 202 35.12 27.00 39.17
N ASP A 203 36.43 26.81 38.94
CA ASP A 203 37.40 27.90 38.76
C ASP A 203 37.03 28.87 37.63
N ILE A 204 36.49 28.34 36.51
CA ILE A 204 36.03 29.16 35.38
C ILE A 204 34.75 29.93 35.77
N ILE A 205 33.82 29.27 36.41
CA ILE A 205 32.53 29.91 36.85
C ILE A 205 32.79 30.98 37.89
N GLU A 206 33.79 30.78 38.78
CA GLU A 206 34.18 31.80 39.75
C GLU A 206 34.82 33.04 39.09
N LYS A 207 35.63 32.79 38.02
CA LYS A 207 36.24 33.88 37.24
C LYS A 207 35.21 34.63 36.39
N ASN A 208 34.23 33.94 35.88
CA ASN A 208 33.18 34.50 35.03
C ASN A 208 31.76 34.21 35.62
N PRO A 209 31.28 34.99 36.61
CA PRO A 209 29.99 34.76 37.25
C PRO A 209 28.78 34.84 36.35
N ARG A 210 28.91 35.39 35.13
CA ARG A 210 27.82 35.44 34.13
C ARG A 210 27.44 34.02 33.64
N LEU A 211 28.39 33.10 33.71
CA LEU A 211 28.18 31.71 33.27
C LEU A 211 27.40 30.89 34.31
N ARG A 212 27.35 31.34 35.58
CA ARG A 212 26.79 30.58 36.69
C ARG A 212 25.36 30.06 36.39
N GLN A 213 24.52 30.92 35.84
CA GLN A 213 23.13 30.56 35.61
C GLN A 213 22.95 29.39 34.60
N GLU A 214 23.81 29.28 33.59
CA GLU A 214 23.68 28.29 32.51
C GLU A 214 24.65 27.10 32.66
N TYR A 215 25.83 27.31 33.27
CA TYR A 215 26.96 26.36 33.26
C TYR A 215 27.32 25.79 34.62
N GLU A 216 26.77 26.29 35.72
CA GLU A 216 26.98 25.71 37.05
C GLU A 216 26.35 24.32 37.13
N ARG A 217 26.94 23.44 37.92
CA ARG A 217 26.44 22.08 38.11
C ARG A 217 25.04 22.10 38.73
N PRO A 218 24.02 21.52 38.12
CA PRO A 218 22.71 21.43 38.66
C PRO A 218 22.63 20.58 39.93
N GLN A 219 21.57 20.78 40.73
CA GLN A 219 21.39 20.01 41.94
C GLN A 219 21.31 18.50 41.66
N PRO A 220 21.94 17.65 42.48
CA PRO A 220 21.96 16.18 42.23
C PRO A 220 20.57 15.54 42.12
N GLY A 221 19.57 16.10 42.81
CA GLY A 221 18.19 15.63 42.74
C GLY A 221 17.47 15.84 41.40
N THR A 222 18.11 16.59 40.47
CA THR A 222 17.57 16.78 39.10
C THR A 222 18.09 15.71 38.12
N ASP A 223 19.07 14.91 38.51
CA ASP A 223 19.51 13.73 37.75
C ASP A 223 18.50 12.56 37.92
N ARG A 224 17.55 12.46 37.01
CA ARG A 224 16.45 11.50 37.07
C ARG A 224 16.41 10.64 35.84
N LEU A 225 16.63 9.33 36.00
CA LEU A 225 16.45 8.35 34.94
C LEU A 225 15.07 7.72 35.07
N PHE A 226 14.24 7.90 34.05
CA PHE A 226 12.92 7.28 33.96
C PHE A 226 13.02 5.88 33.35
N LYS A 227 12.08 5.01 33.75
CA LYS A 227 11.91 3.69 33.10
C LYS A 227 11.52 3.89 31.63
N ALA A 228 11.93 2.99 30.75
CA ALA A 228 11.74 3.14 29.30
C ALA A 228 10.28 3.23 28.85
N GLU A 229 9.38 2.62 29.61
CA GLU A 229 7.94 2.61 29.34
C GLU A 229 7.24 3.92 29.74
N VAL A 230 7.91 4.75 30.52
CA VAL A 230 7.34 6.04 30.97
C VAL A 230 7.63 7.10 29.91
N THR A 231 6.57 7.64 29.33
CA THR A 231 6.65 8.70 28.31
C THR A 231 6.05 10.01 28.80
N CYS A 232 6.57 11.12 28.31
CA CYS A 232 6.04 12.46 28.60
C CYS A 232 5.72 13.22 27.31
N ASP A 233 4.46 13.62 27.15
CA ASP A 233 3.98 14.39 26.00
C ASP A 233 4.06 15.92 26.22
N SER A 234 4.38 16.39 27.44
CA SER A 234 4.38 17.80 27.79
C SER A 234 5.75 18.46 27.69
N ARG A 235 5.78 19.69 27.16
CA ARG A 235 6.99 20.54 27.10
C ARG A 235 7.38 21.06 28.49
N GLY A 236 7.75 20.19 29.41
CA GLY A 236 8.10 20.62 30.80
C GLY A 236 7.70 19.58 31.81
N CYS A 237 8.22 18.39 31.66
CA CYS A 237 7.89 17.22 32.46
C CYS A 237 8.34 17.28 33.93
N ALA A 238 8.96 18.36 34.39
CA ALA A 238 9.43 18.44 35.77
C ALA A 238 8.34 18.19 36.82
N ALA A 239 7.07 18.39 36.48
CA ALA A 239 5.97 18.34 37.45
C ALA A 239 5.07 17.09 37.33
N CYS A 240 4.92 16.47 36.17
CA CYS A 240 3.90 15.40 35.98
C CYS A 240 4.43 13.99 36.22
N CYS A 241 5.63 13.64 35.71
CA CYS A 241 6.17 12.29 35.87
C CYS A 241 7.09 12.14 37.10
N ALA A 242 7.62 13.23 37.62
CA ALA A 242 8.60 13.24 38.71
C ALA A 242 7.97 12.97 40.12
N ASN A 243 6.66 13.06 40.26
CA ASN A 243 5.99 12.87 41.55
C ASN A 243 5.73 11.40 41.91
N GLU A 244 5.98 10.47 41.01
CA GLU A 244 5.84 9.05 41.26
C GLU A 244 7.23 8.35 41.28
N PRO A 245 7.76 7.98 42.44
CA PRO A 245 9.04 7.27 42.55
C PRO A 245 9.08 5.94 41.77
N SER A 246 7.93 5.33 41.55
CA SER A 246 7.76 4.11 40.78
C SER A 246 8.15 4.25 39.28
N ASN A 247 8.15 5.47 38.74
CA ASN A 247 8.52 5.78 37.36
C ASN A 247 10.03 5.88 37.17
N LEU A 248 10.79 6.00 38.24
CA LEU A 248 12.23 6.15 38.20
C LEU A 248 12.94 4.80 38.28
N VAL A 249 14.12 4.73 37.66
CA VAL A 249 15.07 3.64 37.86
C VAL A 249 15.85 3.92 39.14
N PRO A 250 15.74 3.06 40.16
CA PRO A 250 16.51 3.26 41.42
C PRO A 250 18.02 3.08 41.15
N ARG A 251 18.81 4.05 41.53
CA ARG A 251 20.28 4.01 41.43
C ARG A 251 20.91 4.30 42.78
N ARG A 252 22.03 3.58 43.10
CA ARG A 252 22.78 3.85 44.30
C ARG A 252 23.48 5.21 44.19
N GLU A 253 23.77 5.84 45.30
CA GLU A 253 24.65 7.02 45.31
C GLU A 253 26.08 6.62 44.99
N ARG A 254 26.81 7.47 44.24
CA ARG A 254 28.25 7.30 44.03
C ARG A 254 29.00 7.56 45.32
N THR A 255 29.99 6.75 45.59
CA THR A 255 30.84 6.91 46.77
C THR A 255 31.89 8.01 46.52
N LYS A 256 32.52 8.51 47.60
CA LYS A 256 33.61 9.51 47.52
C LYS A 256 34.84 9.01 46.80
N HIS A 257 34.94 7.72 46.52
CA HIS A 257 36.07 7.09 45.82
C HIS A 257 35.77 6.85 44.35
N GLU A 258 34.58 7.17 43.89
CA GLU A 258 34.19 7.08 42.48
C GLU A 258 34.29 8.47 41.84
N ASP A 259 34.78 8.49 40.61
CA ASP A 259 34.86 9.73 39.82
C ASP A 259 33.49 10.36 39.61
N ASN A 260 33.43 11.68 39.75
CA ASN A 260 32.23 12.47 39.54
C ASN A 260 32.59 13.87 39.02
N PRO A 261 32.40 14.12 37.68
CA PRO A 261 31.76 13.29 36.68
C PRO A 261 32.53 12.00 36.35
N ALA A 262 31.84 10.91 36.08
CA ALA A 262 32.45 9.69 35.59
C ALA A 262 32.71 9.77 34.08
N ILE A 263 33.77 9.05 33.62
CA ILE A 263 34.13 9.04 32.20
C ILE A 263 33.96 7.64 31.63
N HIS A 264 33.16 7.54 30.58
CA HIS A 264 32.86 6.30 29.91
C HIS A 264 33.52 6.28 28.53
N TYR A 265 34.11 5.14 28.15
CA TYR A 265 34.83 4.97 26.90
C TYR A 265 34.21 3.88 26.05
N GLY A 266 33.71 4.22 24.86
CA GLY A 266 33.07 3.24 24.00
C GLY A 266 32.37 3.85 22.80
N LEU A 267 31.27 3.21 22.40
CA LEU A 267 30.59 3.53 21.17
C LEU A 267 29.60 4.68 21.36
N ILE A 268 29.68 5.68 20.48
CA ILE A 268 28.74 6.80 20.39
C ILE A 268 27.85 6.58 19.17
N ALA A 269 26.56 6.58 19.35
CA ALA A 269 25.57 6.47 18.26
C ALA A 269 25.32 7.86 17.67
N SER A 270 25.48 7.98 16.35
CA SER A 270 25.31 9.23 15.61
C SER A 270 24.25 9.07 14.50
N ALA A 271 23.39 10.05 14.30
CA ALA A 271 22.41 10.07 13.20
C ALA A 271 21.79 11.46 13.04
N ASN A 272 21.10 11.70 11.91
CA ASN A 272 20.34 12.94 11.71
C ASN A 272 19.00 12.99 12.49
N GLN A 273 18.81 12.10 13.47
CA GLN A 273 17.61 12.00 14.29
C GLN A 273 17.93 12.27 15.76
N LEU A 274 17.15 13.15 16.36
CA LEU A 274 17.22 13.36 17.80
C LEU A 274 16.58 12.19 18.54
N MET A 275 17.38 11.40 19.25
CA MET A 275 16.88 10.26 20.03
C MET A 275 16.03 10.73 21.21
N LYS A 276 14.76 10.30 21.23
CA LYS A 276 13.79 10.53 22.31
C LYS A 276 12.99 9.28 22.68
N ASP A 277 13.37 8.16 22.13
CA ASP A 277 12.73 6.86 22.33
C ASP A 277 13.60 5.98 23.23
N ALA A 278 13.19 5.85 24.50
CA ALA A 278 13.91 5.07 25.49
C ALA A 278 13.99 3.58 25.15
N LEU A 279 12.98 3.02 24.48
CA LEU A 279 13.00 1.60 24.07
C LEU A 279 14.04 1.35 22.97
N VAL A 280 14.13 2.27 21.99
CA VAL A 280 15.17 2.20 20.95
C VAL A 280 16.56 2.43 21.55
N ARG A 281 16.69 3.40 22.47
CA ARG A 281 17.94 3.65 23.22
C ARG A 281 18.42 2.38 23.92
N ASP A 282 17.57 1.75 24.73
CA ASP A 282 17.91 0.57 25.54
C ASP A 282 18.25 -0.63 24.66
N ARG A 283 17.53 -0.81 23.55
CA ARG A 283 17.85 -1.83 22.57
C ARG A 283 19.26 -1.64 21.99
N LEU A 284 19.60 -0.45 21.51
CA LEU A 284 20.92 -0.15 20.93
C LEU A 284 22.04 -0.23 21.99
N ALA A 285 21.77 0.20 23.24
CA ALA A 285 22.68 0.03 24.37
C ALA A 285 22.97 -1.45 24.66
N THR A 286 21.95 -2.30 24.55
CA THR A 286 22.09 -3.75 24.79
C THR A 286 22.75 -4.47 23.62
N GLU A 287 22.30 -4.22 22.39
CA GLU A 287 22.76 -4.95 21.19
C GLU A 287 24.14 -4.51 20.70
N LYS A 288 24.46 -3.22 20.82
CA LYS A 288 25.66 -2.60 20.26
C LYS A 288 26.61 -2.01 21.31
N ASP A 289 26.26 -2.03 22.58
CA ASP A 289 27.02 -1.41 23.67
C ASP A 289 27.18 0.11 23.47
N VAL A 290 26.13 0.78 22.95
CA VAL A 290 26.08 2.23 22.76
C VAL A 290 26.01 2.93 24.11
N LEU A 291 26.84 3.97 24.30
CA LEU A 291 26.95 4.74 25.56
C LEU A 291 26.18 6.06 25.50
N CYS A 292 26.10 6.71 24.34
CA CYS A 292 25.32 7.93 24.17
C CYS A 292 24.91 8.15 22.71
N PHE A 293 24.03 9.11 22.50
CA PHE A 293 23.52 9.54 21.21
C PHE A 293 23.84 11.00 20.95
N GLU A 294 24.24 11.31 19.71
CA GLU A 294 24.48 12.65 19.20
C GLU A 294 24.14 12.71 17.70
N MET A 295 24.34 13.85 17.00
CA MET A 295 23.79 14.03 15.66
C MET A 295 24.84 14.37 14.57
N GLU A 296 26.11 14.58 14.88
CA GLU A 296 27.10 15.19 13.98
C GLU A 296 28.27 14.28 13.60
N ALA A 297 28.76 13.48 14.52
CA ALA A 297 30.03 12.77 14.40
C ALA A 297 30.12 11.82 13.20
N ALA A 298 29.02 11.18 12.82
CA ALA A 298 29.01 10.30 11.65
C ALA A 298 29.33 11.03 10.33
N GLY A 299 29.11 12.35 10.26
CA GLY A 299 29.51 13.19 9.14
C GLY A 299 30.98 13.50 9.09
N LEU A 300 31.66 13.45 10.23
CA LEU A 300 33.07 13.83 10.38
C LEU A 300 34.03 12.66 10.20
N MET A 301 33.74 11.50 10.80
CA MET A 301 34.73 10.44 11.02
C MET A 301 35.51 9.99 9.79
N ASN A 302 34.89 10.02 8.59
CA ASN A 302 35.56 9.61 7.34
C ASN A 302 36.25 10.75 6.60
N HIS A 303 35.97 12.01 6.95
CA HIS A 303 36.53 13.20 6.27
C HIS A 303 37.30 14.11 7.19
N PHE A 304 37.03 14.07 8.47
CA PHE A 304 37.74 14.82 9.52
C PHE A 304 37.96 13.86 10.70
N PRO A 305 38.93 12.96 10.61
CA PRO A 305 39.20 11.97 11.65
C PRO A 305 39.42 12.64 13.01
N CYS A 306 38.46 12.50 13.91
CA CYS A 306 38.47 13.20 15.19
C CYS A 306 38.14 12.27 16.35
N LEU A 307 38.49 12.69 17.55
CA LEU A 307 37.99 12.11 18.78
C LEU A 307 36.69 12.83 19.17
N VAL A 308 35.66 12.06 19.44
CA VAL A 308 34.37 12.60 19.85
C VAL A 308 34.23 12.52 21.36
N ILE A 309 33.88 13.63 21.99
CA ILE A 309 33.74 13.77 23.44
C ILE A 309 32.38 14.39 23.72
N ARG A 310 31.56 13.71 24.51
CA ARG A 310 30.19 14.16 24.82
C ARG A 310 29.96 14.23 26.34
N GLY A 311 29.56 15.39 26.83
CA GLY A 311 28.99 15.53 28.16
C GLY A 311 27.52 15.13 28.14
N ILE A 312 27.11 14.36 29.12
CA ILE A 312 25.76 13.82 29.15
C ILE A 312 24.77 14.82 29.74
N CYS A 313 23.85 15.33 28.94
CA CYS A 313 22.88 16.36 29.33
C CYS A 313 21.45 15.86 29.47
N ASP A 314 21.10 14.70 28.91
CA ASP A 314 19.81 14.03 29.02
C ASP A 314 19.98 12.50 28.83
N TYR A 315 18.89 11.75 28.91
CA TYR A 315 18.91 10.29 28.76
C TYR A 315 18.33 9.78 27.45
N SER A 316 18.33 10.58 26.40
CA SER A 316 17.83 10.18 25.08
C SER A 316 16.38 9.63 25.10
N ASP A 317 15.54 10.19 25.98
CA ASP A 317 14.15 9.83 26.17
C ASP A 317 13.21 11.03 25.94
N SER A 318 11.93 10.87 26.24
CA SER A 318 10.92 11.93 26.10
C SER A 318 11.01 13.02 27.20
N HIS A 319 11.80 12.80 28.27
CA HIS A 319 11.93 13.68 29.44
C HIS A 319 13.05 14.73 29.33
N LYS A 320 13.38 15.16 28.11
CA LYS A 320 14.46 16.13 27.87
C LYS A 320 14.22 17.45 28.59
N ASN A 321 15.24 17.93 29.31
CA ASN A 321 15.33 19.28 29.79
C ASN A 321 16.67 19.91 29.40
N LYS A 322 16.83 21.22 29.57
CA LYS A 322 18.05 21.95 29.22
C LYS A 322 18.97 22.24 30.40
N GLU A 323 18.57 21.85 31.60
CA GLU A 323 19.23 22.25 32.85
C GLU A 323 20.70 21.79 32.91
N TRP A 324 20.97 20.59 32.39
CA TRP A 324 22.32 20.00 32.40
C TRP A 324 23.20 20.36 31.20
N GLN A 325 22.67 21.07 30.18
CA GLN A 325 23.41 21.31 28.94
C GLN A 325 24.71 22.08 29.14
N GLY A 326 24.69 23.17 29.90
CA GLY A 326 25.85 23.98 30.16
C GLY A 326 26.94 23.24 30.94
N TYR A 327 26.58 22.61 32.07
CA TYR A 327 27.54 21.84 32.85
C TYR A 327 28.14 20.65 32.04
N ALA A 328 27.28 19.93 31.31
CA ALA A 328 27.74 18.83 30.47
C ALA A 328 28.72 19.30 29.38
N ALA A 329 28.49 20.46 28.76
CA ALA A 329 29.43 21.06 27.82
C ALA A 329 30.80 21.39 28.50
N MET A 330 30.75 22.04 29.67
CA MET A 330 31.96 22.34 30.45
C MET A 330 32.73 21.06 30.79
N ALA A 331 32.04 20.01 31.25
CA ALA A 331 32.68 18.74 31.60
C ALA A 331 33.37 18.08 30.38
N ALA A 332 32.71 18.06 29.21
CA ALA A 332 33.33 17.57 28.01
C ALA A 332 34.55 18.35 27.57
N VAL A 333 34.50 19.69 27.67
CA VAL A 333 35.59 20.58 27.32
C VAL A 333 36.77 20.45 28.31
N ALA A 334 36.49 20.39 29.61
CA ALA A 334 37.51 20.16 30.64
C ALA A 334 38.30 18.88 30.36
N TYR A 335 37.59 17.79 30.03
CA TYR A 335 38.25 16.54 29.63
C TYR A 335 39.07 16.69 28.35
N ALA A 336 38.55 17.36 27.33
CA ALA A 336 39.24 17.59 26.07
C ALA A 336 40.55 18.40 26.29
N LYS A 337 40.50 19.41 27.17
CA LYS A 337 41.71 20.16 27.58
C LYS A 337 42.77 19.27 28.22
N ASP A 338 42.40 18.45 29.21
CA ASP A 338 43.32 17.54 29.88
C ASP A 338 43.97 16.54 28.89
N LEU A 339 43.16 16.04 27.95
CA LEU A 339 43.63 15.14 26.90
C LEU A 339 44.64 15.83 25.97
N LEU A 340 44.34 17.03 25.47
CA LEU A 340 45.21 17.77 24.57
C LEU A 340 46.50 18.20 25.27
N CYS A 341 46.43 18.67 26.53
CA CYS A 341 47.62 19.02 27.33
C CYS A 341 48.59 17.86 27.51
N ARG A 342 48.11 16.61 27.43
CA ARG A 342 48.93 15.41 27.53
C ARG A 342 49.72 15.10 26.26
N ILE A 343 49.31 15.60 25.11
CA ILE A 343 49.94 15.30 23.81
C ILE A 343 51.13 16.28 23.62
N ALA A 344 52.29 15.74 23.33
CA ALA A 344 53.43 16.58 23.00
C ALA A 344 53.27 17.19 21.58
N PRO A 345 53.60 18.48 21.34
CA PRO A 345 53.42 19.14 20.05
C PRO A 345 54.03 18.39 18.87
N ASN A 346 55.27 17.89 19.04
CA ASN A 346 55.96 17.14 18.01
C ASN A 346 55.24 15.86 17.56
N LYS A 347 54.36 15.28 18.39
CA LYS A 347 53.51 14.13 17.99
C LYS A 347 52.36 14.58 17.11
N VAL A 348 51.80 15.76 17.34
CA VAL A 348 50.79 16.34 16.48
C VAL A 348 51.39 16.73 15.13
N GLU A 349 52.57 17.37 15.16
CA GLU A 349 53.34 17.76 13.96
C GLU A 349 53.76 16.55 13.09
N ALA A 350 53.93 15.37 13.69
CA ALA A 350 54.24 14.13 12.98
C ALA A 350 53.06 13.49 12.29
N GLU A 351 51.83 13.86 12.68
CA GLU A 351 50.64 13.40 11.98
C GLU A 351 50.52 14.08 10.59
N LYS A 352 49.95 13.37 9.63
CA LYS A 352 49.62 13.96 8.32
C LYS A 352 48.58 15.06 8.47
N LYS A 353 48.70 16.09 7.67
CA LYS A 353 47.63 17.09 7.55
C LYS A 353 46.34 16.40 7.13
N ILE A 354 45.24 16.75 7.76
CA ILE A 354 43.94 16.14 7.43
C ILE A 354 43.57 16.48 5.97
N GLY A 355 43.87 17.70 5.51
CA GLY A 355 43.69 18.11 4.11
C GLY A 355 44.44 17.23 3.11
N ASP A 356 45.71 16.85 3.43
CA ASP A 356 46.51 15.97 2.56
C ASP A 356 45.91 14.55 2.50
N ILE A 357 45.39 14.08 3.62
CA ILE A 357 44.68 12.77 3.66
C ILE A 357 43.43 12.80 2.78
N LEU A 358 42.68 13.91 2.82
CA LEU A 358 41.47 14.10 2.01
C LEU A 358 41.82 14.26 0.52
N SER A 359 42.90 15.00 0.19
CA SER A 359 43.35 15.17 -1.20
C SER A 359 43.75 13.82 -1.80
N GLY A 360 44.54 13.01 -1.07
CA GLY A 360 44.89 11.67 -1.50
C GLY A 360 43.65 10.73 -1.66
N LEU A 361 42.65 10.89 -0.78
CA LEU A 361 41.36 10.18 -0.93
C LEU A 361 40.58 10.71 -2.12
N HIS A 362 40.69 12.02 -2.44
CA HIS A 362 40.02 12.64 -3.58
C HIS A 362 40.63 12.14 -4.90
N GLU A 363 41.96 12.07 -5.02
CA GLU A 363 42.65 11.48 -6.18
C GLU A 363 42.20 10.04 -6.40
N VAL A 364 42.21 9.22 -5.34
CA VAL A 364 41.69 7.82 -5.40
C VAL A 364 40.20 7.80 -5.74
N ALA A 365 39.44 8.76 -5.20
CA ALA A 365 38.00 8.86 -5.52
C ALA A 365 37.75 9.32 -6.96
N GLU A 366 38.60 10.22 -7.51
CA GLU A 366 38.54 10.60 -8.93
C GLU A 366 38.89 9.43 -9.85
N GLU A 367 39.95 8.68 -9.52
CA GLU A 367 40.27 7.43 -10.25
C GLU A 367 39.14 6.42 -10.16
N GLN A 368 38.55 6.25 -8.95
CA GLN A 368 37.40 5.40 -8.77
C GLN A 368 36.14 5.95 -9.50
N LEU A 369 35.97 7.28 -9.52
CA LEU A 369 34.89 7.93 -10.26
C LEU A 369 35.06 7.70 -11.77
N ASP A 370 36.28 7.76 -12.29
CA ASP A 370 36.54 7.46 -13.71
C ASP A 370 36.36 5.98 -14.04
N VAL A 371 36.69 5.10 -13.11
CA VAL A 371 36.36 3.68 -13.20
C VAL A 371 34.86 3.48 -13.06
N ALA A 372 34.20 4.19 -12.13
CA ALA A 372 32.78 4.13 -11.94
C ALA A 372 31.99 4.74 -13.12
N LYS A 373 32.50 5.80 -13.77
CA LYS A 373 31.92 6.35 -15.00
C LYS A 373 31.99 5.33 -16.13
N ARG A 374 33.16 4.69 -16.31
CA ARG A 374 33.31 3.59 -17.29
C ARG A 374 32.39 2.41 -16.97
N HIS A 375 32.28 2.03 -15.69
CA HIS A 375 31.34 1.02 -15.23
C HIS A 375 29.87 1.48 -15.41
N TYR A 376 29.61 2.77 -15.23
CA TYR A 376 28.26 3.33 -15.44
C TYR A 376 27.89 3.33 -16.93
N GLU A 377 28.83 3.69 -17.83
CA GLU A 377 28.63 3.60 -19.28
C GLU A 377 28.37 2.16 -19.71
N VAL A 378 29.17 1.21 -19.23
CA VAL A 378 28.96 -0.22 -19.47
C VAL A 378 27.65 -0.71 -18.82
N ALA A 379 27.31 -0.19 -17.65
CA ALA A 379 26.05 -0.53 -16.96
C ALA A 379 24.83 0.10 -17.67
N GLU A 380 25.00 1.27 -18.28
CA GLU A 380 23.97 1.94 -19.08
C GLU A 380 23.75 1.19 -20.41
N GLU A 381 24.82 0.78 -21.07
CA GLU A 381 24.73 -0.11 -22.22
C GLU A 381 24.08 -1.46 -21.87
N ASN A 382 24.50 -2.07 -20.76
CA ASN A 382 23.89 -3.31 -20.26
C ASN A 382 22.43 -3.11 -19.81
N ARG A 383 22.11 -1.93 -19.23
CA ARG A 383 20.75 -1.55 -18.86
C ARG A 383 19.86 -1.36 -20.07
N ASP A 384 20.39 -0.76 -21.13
CA ASP A 384 19.64 -0.60 -22.38
C ASP A 384 19.47 -1.92 -23.12
N LEU A 385 20.50 -2.78 -23.11
CA LEU A 385 20.39 -4.13 -23.58
C LEU A 385 19.39 -4.95 -22.76
N THR A 386 19.44 -4.78 -21.44
CA THR A 386 18.48 -5.43 -20.50
C THR A 386 17.07 -4.89 -20.68
N LYS A 387 16.90 -3.57 -20.93
CA LYS A 387 15.60 -3.00 -21.28
C LYS A 387 15.07 -3.54 -22.59
N GLN A 388 15.93 -3.67 -23.61
CA GLN A 388 15.54 -4.27 -24.90
C GLN A 388 15.15 -5.73 -24.71
N GLN A 389 15.93 -6.51 -23.94
CA GLN A 389 15.61 -7.89 -23.62
C GLN A 389 14.33 -8.00 -22.79
N LEU A 390 14.15 -7.13 -21.79
CA LEU A 390 12.93 -7.07 -20.96
C LEU A 390 11.73 -6.64 -21.79
N GLN A 391 11.91 -5.69 -22.72
CA GLN A 391 10.85 -5.29 -23.64
C GLN A 391 10.47 -6.43 -24.57
N ALA A 392 11.46 -7.10 -25.16
CA ALA A 392 11.23 -8.28 -26.00
C ALA A 392 10.54 -9.42 -25.20
N GLN A 393 10.94 -9.66 -23.95
CA GLN A 393 10.26 -10.61 -23.07
C GLN A 393 8.83 -10.19 -22.74
N LYS A 394 8.60 -8.89 -22.48
CA LYS A 394 7.24 -8.36 -22.25
C LYS A 394 6.37 -8.49 -23.49
N ASP A 395 6.92 -8.25 -24.66
CA ASP A 395 6.18 -8.36 -25.92
C ASP A 395 5.87 -9.84 -26.22
N LEU A 396 6.82 -10.75 -25.98
CA LEU A 396 6.61 -12.20 -26.05
C LEU A 396 5.58 -12.69 -24.99
N ALA A 397 5.65 -12.16 -23.76
CA ALA A 397 4.69 -12.47 -22.71
C ALA A 397 3.30 -11.93 -23.05
N LYS A 398 3.21 -10.72 -23.60
CA LYS A 398 1.97 -10.10 -24.09
C LYS A 398 1.36 -10.92 -25.24
N GLU A 399 2.21 -11.37 -26.15
CA GLU A 399 1.78 -12.22 -27.26
C GLU A 399 1.28 -13.58 -26.77
N ARG A 400 1.98 -14.20 -25.80
CA ARG A 400 1.52 -15.44 -25.14
C ARG A 400 0.20 -15.24 -24.39
N LEU A 401 0.09 -14.18 -23.60
CA LEU A 401 -1.15 -13.83 -22.89
C LEU A 401 -2.30 -13.60 -23.86
N SER A 402 -2.06 -12.86 -24.96
CA SER A 402 -3.05 -12.63 -26.00
C SER A 402 -3.48 -13.95 -26.69
N LYS A 403 -2.52 -14.85 -26.99
CA LYS A 403 -2.80 -16.17 -27.56
C LYS A 403 -3.59 -17.05 -26.58
N ASP A 404 -3.22 -17.01 -25.29
CA ASP A 404 -3.91 -17.78 -24.26
C ASP A 404 -5.32 -17.23 -23.99
N GLU A 405 -5.50 -15.91 -23.99
CA GLU A 405 -6.83 -15.29 -23.90
C GLU A 405 -7.70 -15.63 -25.11
N GLN A 406 -7.13 -15.59 -26.31
CA GLN A 406 -7.84 -16.00 -27.52
C GLN A 406 -8.21 -17.48 -27.50
N LYS A 407 -7.29 -18.32 -26.98
CA LYS A 407 -7.56 -19.76 -26.82
C LYS A 407 -8.67 -20.00 -25.81
N LYS A 408 -8.63 -19.34 -24.66
CA LYS A 408 -9.68 -19.39 -23.64
C LYS A 408 -11.03 -18.88 -24.19
N LYS A 409 -11.00 -17.79 -24.95
CA LYS A 409 -12.21 -17.23 -25.56
C LYS A 409 -12.82 -18.21 -26.56
N LYS A 410 -12.00 -18.84 -27.41
CA LYS A 410 -12.45 -19.88 -28.36
C LYS A 410 -12.99 -21.11 -27.65
N GLU A 411 -12.33 -21.53 -26.55
CA GLU A 411 -12.79 -22.65 -25.73
C GLU A 411 -14.16 -22.38 -25.11
N LYS A 412 -14.36 -21.19 -24.52
CA LYS A 412 -15.64 -20.74 -23.98
C LYS A 412 -16.73 -20.73 -25.05
N GLN A 413 -16.43 -20.20 -26.23
CA GLN A 413 -17.37 -20.17 -27.34
C GLN A 413 -17.77 -21.58 -27.79
N LYS A 414 -16.80 -22.50 -27.93
CA LYS A 414 -17.08 -23.89 -28.29
C LYS A 414 -17.91 -24.59 -27.23
N CYS A 415 -17.58 -24.38 -25.94
CA CYS A 415 -18.37 -24.92 -24.84
C CYS A 415 -19.79 -24.37 -24.83
N HIS A 416 -19.97 -23.07 -25.06
CA HIS A 416 -21.29 -22.46 -25.12
C HIS A 416 -22.13 -22.98 -26.29
N GLN A 417 -21.54 -23.06 -27.48
CA GLN A 417 -22.21 -23.59 -28.67
C GLN A 417 -22.67 -25.05 -28.53
N LEU A 418 -21.95 -25.84 -27.72
CA LEU A 418 -22.33 -27.22 -27.47
C LEU A 418 -23.70 -27.36 -26.83
N PHE A 419 -24.14 -26.41 -26.02
CA PHE A 419 -25.46 -26.43 -25.39
C PHE A 419 -26.59 -26.01 -26.31
N ARG A 420 -26.31 -25.51 -27.52
CA ARG A 420 -27.30 -25.16 -28.51
C ARG A 420 -27.62 -26.38 -29.36
N LEU A 421 -28.42 -27.28 -28.79
CA LEU A 421 -28.85 -28.48 -29.51
C LEU A 421 -29.87 -28.16 -30.62
N ALA A 422 -29.66 -28.71 -31.77
CA ALA A 422 -30.69 -28.81 -32.80
C ALA A 422 -31.40 -30.19 -32.70
N THR A 423 -32.67 -30.26 -33.08
CA THR A 423 -33.41 -31.52 -33.19
C THR A 423 -32.91 -32.32 -34.40
N ASP A 424 -32.89 -33.64 -34.31
CA ASP A 424 -32.36 -34.55 -35.34
C ASP A 424 -32.97 -34.22 -36.72
N GLY A 425 -32.12 -33.79 -37.64
CA GLY A 425 -32.47 -33.53 -39.05
C GLY A 425 -33.13 -32.19 -39.37
N SER A 426 -33.27 -31.29 -38.40
CA SER A 426 -33.81 -29.92 -38.61
C SER A 426 -32.93 -28.87 -37.91
N ASP A 427 -32.89 -27.64 -38.44
CA ASP A 427 -32.27 -26.49 -37.78
C ASP A 427 -33.09 -25.94 -36.58
N ALA A 428 -34.08 -26.72 -36.12
CA ALA A 428 -35.00 -26.32 -35.06
C ALA A 428 -34.33 -26.34 -33.70
N THR A 429 -34.19 -25.17 -33.10
CA THR A 429 -33.68 -24.97 -31.73
C THR A 429 -34.84 -24.64 -30.79
N TYR A 430 -34.55 -24.57 -29.49
CA TYR A 430 -35.57 -24.21 -28.49
C TYR A 430 -36.25 -22.85 -28.79
N GLU A 431 -35.54 -21.90 -29.44
CA GLU A 431 -36.13 -20.62 -29.86
C GLU A 431 -37.23 -20.82 -30.93
N TRP A 432 -37.03 -21.77 -31.84
CA TRP A 432 -37.98 -22.06 -32.90
C TRP A 432 -39.31 -22.54 -32.33
N TYR A 433 -39.31 -23.41 -31.31
CA TYR A 433 -40.55 -23.90 -30.68
C TYR A 433 -41.30 -22.77 -29.99
N LYS A 434 -40.64 -21.86 -29.24
CA LYS A 434 -41.29 -20.67 -28.70
C LYS A 434 -41.84 -19.77 -29.80
N GLY A 435 -41.08 -19.60 -30.90
CA GLY A 435 -41.51 -18.77 -32.03
C GLY A 435 -42.79 -19.27 -32.72
N ARG A 436 -43.06 -20.58 -32.67
CA ARG A 436 -44.29 -21.17 -33.23
C ARG A 436 -45.53 -21.05 -32.35
N VAL A 437 -45.34 -20.76 -31.07
CA VAL A 437 -46.47 -20.47 -30.20
C VAL A 437 -47.09 -19.16 -30.64
N GLU A 438 -48.39 -19.19 -30.86
CA GLU A 438 -49.19 -18.02 -31.28
C GLU A 438 -49.03 -16.85 -30.31
N GLU A 439 -49.08 -15.64 -30.84
CA GLU A 439 -49.17 -14.43 -30.00
C GLU A 439 -50.52 -14.37 -29.31
N ARG A 440 -50.52 -13.84 -28.08
CA ARG A 440 -51.76 -13.62 -27.37
C ARG A 440 -52.63 -12.58 -28.09
N VAL A 441 -53.91 -12.74 -28.05
CA VAL A 441 -54.85 -11.69 -28.43
C VAL A 441 -54.79 -10.58 -27.37
N GLU A 442 -54.81 -9.33 -27.79
CA GLU A 442 -54.74 -8.19 -26.89
C GLU A 442 -55.86 -8.23 -25.84
N GLY A 443 -55.48 -7.99 -24.58
CA GLY A 443 -56.42 -8.04 -23.45
C GLY A 443 -56.66 -9.43 -22.86
N THR A 444 -56.04 -10.52 -23.41
CA THR A 444 -56.06 -11.87 -22.80
C THR A 444 -54.84 -12.10 -21.89
N CYS A 445 -54.88 -13.12 -21.05
CA CYS A 445 -53.85 -13.54 -20.11
C CYS A 445 -53.57 -12.55 -18.95
N LEU A 446 -54.27 -11.42 -18.89
CA LEU A 446 -54.02 -10.37 -17.88
C LEU A 446 -54.51 -10.76 -16.48
N TRP A 447 -55.43 -11.67 -16.36
CA TRP A 447 -55.96 -12.14 -15.08
C TRP A 447 -54.89 -12.82 -14.24
N LEU A 448 -53.95 -13.54 -14.88
CA LEU A 448 -52.87 -14.21 -14.16
C LEU A 448 -51.95 -13.21 -13.48
N LEU A 449 -51.64 -12.10 -14.14
CA LEU A 449 -50.77 -11.04 -13.54
C LEU A 449 -51.40 -10.48 -12.26
N LYS A 450 -52.72 -10.50 -12.14
CA LYS A 450 -53.47 -10.03 -10.95
C LYS A 450 -53.76 -11.16 -9.95
N HIS A 451 -53.46 -12.42 -10.29
CA HIS A 451 -53.74 -13.56 -9.44
C HIS A 451 -52.87 -13.55 -8.18
N LYS A 452 -53.49 -13.70 -7.00
CA LYS A 452 -52.82 -13.64 -5.71
C LYS A 452 -51.64 -14.59 -5.58
N HIS A 453 -51.73 -15.82 -6.06
CA HIS A 453 -50.65 -16.80 -6.00
C HIS A 453 -49.51 -16.44 -6.94
N PHE A 454 -49.77 -15.86 -8.10
CA PHE A 454 -48.74 -15.37 -9.01
C PHE A 454 -48.00 -14.20 -8.41
N GLN A 455 -48.68 -13.24 -7.80
CA GLN A 455 -48.09 -12.10 -7.12
C GLN A 455 -47.28 -12.53 -5.91
N SER A 456 -47.80 -13.46 -5.09
CA SER A 456 -47.06 -14.03 -3.96
C SER A 456 -45.78 -14.74 -4.43
N TRP A 457 -45.87 -15.55 -5.50
CA TRP A 457 -44.67 -16.20 -6.07
C TRP A 457 -43.65 -15.20 -6.61
N LEU A 458 -44.06 -14.09 -7.22
CA LEU A 458 -43.16 -13.06 -7.69
C LEU A 458 -42.39 -12.39 -6.55
N THR A 459 -42.98 -12.28 -5.36
CA THR A 459 -42.35 -11.66 -4.18
C THR A 459 -41.49 -12.63 -3.37
N GLN A 460 -41.67 -13.94 -3.50
CA GLN A 460 -40.84 -14.97 -2.87
C GLN A 460 -39.41 -14.91 -3.42
N GLU A 461 -38.43 -15.34 -2.66
CA GLU A 461 -37.04 -15.40 -3.13
C GLU A 461 -36.77 -16.57 -4.07
N SER A 462 -37.37 -17.73 -3.82
CA SER A 462 -37.18 -18.95 -4.61
C SER A 462 -38.42 -19.83 -4.58
N GLY A 463 -38.48 -20.82 -5.46
CA GLY A 463 -39.51 -21.85 -5.46
C GLY A 463 -40.29 -21.95 -6.76
N PRO A 464 -41.04 -23.04 -6.95
CA PRO A 464 -41.85 -23.25 -8.12
C PRO A 464 -43.28 -22.64 -8.01
N LEU A 465 -43.83 -22.23 -9.15
CA LEU A 465 -45.23 -21.99 -9.38
C LEU A 465 -45.72 -22.98 -10.43
N LEU A 466 -46.73 -23.79 -10.10
CA LEU A 466 -47.36 -24.70 -11.03
C LEU A 466 -48.65 -24.07 -11.60
N VAL A 467 -48.75 -24.09 -12.91
CA VAL A 467 -49.97 -23.68 -13.64
C VAL A 467 -50.53 -24.88 -14.40
N THR A 468 -51.71 -25.34 -14.00
CA THR A 468 -52.37 -26.47 -14.65
C THR A 468 -53.59 -26.00 -15.44
N ALA A 469 -53.84 -26.61 -16.58
CA ALA A 469 -55.00 -26.35 -17.38
C ALA A 469 -55.30 -27.52 -18.33
N ASP A 470 -56.56 -27.67 -18.73
CA ASP A 470 -56.97 -28.64 -19.70
C ASP A 470 -56.37 -28.40 -21.10
N PRO A 471 -56.39 -29.39 -22.01
CA PRO A 471 -55.93 -29.23 -23.37
C PRO A 471 -56.60 -28.05 -24.07
N GLY A 472 -55.81 -27.24 -24.78
CA GLY A 472 -56.33 -26.11 -25.54
C GLY A 472 -56.64 -24.82 -24.75
N CYS A 473 -56.44 -24.80 -23.44
CA CYS A 473 -56.70 -23.63 -22.60
C CYS A 473 -55.58 -22.55 -22.64
N GLY A 474 -54.71 -22.56 -23.63
CA GLY A 474 -53.75 -21.47 -23.88
C GLY A 474 -52.51 -21.42 -22.97
N LYS A 475 -52.13 -22.53 -22.29
CA LYS A 475 -50.94 -22.60 -21.42
C LYS A 475 -49.67 -22.07 -22.07
N SER A 476 -49.36 -22.54 -23.28
CA SER A 476 -48.11 -22.14 -23.97
C SER A 476 -48.15 -20.68 -24.43
N VAL A 477 -49.33 -20.17 -24.85
CA VAL A 477 -49.50 -18.74 -25.17
C VAL A 477 -49.29 -17.88 -23.92
N LEU A 478 -49.79 -18.32 -22.77
CA LEU A 478 -49.60 -17.68 -21.48
C LEU A 478 -48.11 -17.70 -21.08
N ALA A 479 -47.42 -18.84 -21.19
CA ALA A 479 -46.01 -18.98 -20.90
C ALA A 479 -45.17 -18.05 -21.78
N LYS A 480 -45.41 -18.02 -23.09
CA LYS A 480 -44.75 -17.10 -24.03
C LYS A 480 -44.96 -15.64 -23.62
N TYR A 481 -46.24 -15.25 -23.36
CA TYR A 481 -46.52 -13.89 -22.93
C TYR A 481 -45.81 -13.49 -21.64
N LEU A 482 -45.75 -14.40 -20.66
CA LEU A 482 -45.02 -14.13 -19.40
C LEU A 482 -43.52 -13.95 -19.65
N ILE A 483 -42.90 -14.80 -20.47
CA ILE A 483 -41.47 -14.69 -20.84
C ILE A 483 -41.19 -13.34 -21.51
N ASP A 484 -42.05 -12.92 -22.43
CA ASP A 484 -41.79 -11.74 -23.25
C ASP A 484 -42.18 -10.43 -22.56
N HIS A 485 -43.21 -10.45 -21.70
CA HIS A 485 -43.80 -9.22 -21.16
C HIS A 485 -44.20 -9.27 -19.68
N GLY A 486 -44.49 -10.46 -19.11
CA GLY A 486 -45.09 -10.57 -17.78
C GLY A 486 -44.12 -10.78 -16.63
N LEU A 487 -42.90 -11.21 -16.88
CA LEU A 487 -41.84 -11.45 -15.85
C LEU A 487 -40.90 -10.26 -15.70
N PRO A 488 -40.34 -10.03 -14.51
CA PRO A 488 -39.45 -8.90 -14.25
C PRO A 488 -38.20 -8.94 -15.14
N ARG A 489 -37.91 -7.87 -15.86
CA ARG A 489 -36.74 -7.75 -16.75
C ARG A 489 -35.40 -7.68 -16.03
N SER A 490 -35.41 -7.44 -14.73
CA SER A 490 -34.21 -7.51 -13.87
C SER A 490 -33.73 -8.93 -13.56
N THR A 491 -34.53 -9.94 -13.98
CA THR A 491 -34.30 -11.36 -13.70
C THR A 491 -33.81 -12.07 -14.97
N THR A 492 -32.85 -12.97 -14.83
CA THR A 492 -32.43 -13.86 -15.93
C THR A 492 -33.54 -14.87 -16.21
N ILE A 493 -34.14 -14.82 -17.40
CA ILE A 493 -35.21 -15.71 -17.78
C ILE A 493 -34.66 -16.75 -18.77
N CYS A 494 -34.84 -18.05 -18.40
CA CYS A 494 -34.50 -19.18 -19.25
C CYS A 494 -35.76 -20.00 -19.42
N TYR A 495 -35.98 -20.51 -20.62
CA TYR A 495 -37.22 -21.22 -20.93
C TYR A 495 -37.00 -22.45 -21.79
N PHE A 496 -37.94 -23.40 -21.70
CA PHE A 496 -38.04 -24.56 -22.57
C PHE A 496 -39.50 -24.97 -22.72
N PHE A 497 -39.89 -25.25 -23.98
CA PHE A 497 -41.25 -25.71 -24.35
C PHE A 497 -41.14 -27.18 -24.74
N PHE A 498 -41.65 -28.08 -23.89
CA PHE A 498 -41.71 -29.49 -24.24
C PHE A 498 -42.64 -29.71 -25.42
N LYS A 499 -42.25 -30.65 -26.28
CA LYS A 499 -43.06 -31.06 -27.41
C LYS A 499 -42.89 -32.55 -27.66
N ASP A 500 -44.01 -33.30 -27.56
CA ASP A 500 -44.00 -34.75 -27.76
C ASP A 500 -43.34 -35.14 -29.09
N GLN A 501 -42.55 -36.21 -29.09
CA GLN A 501 -41.78 -36.77 -30.20
C GLN A 501 -40.67 -35.89 -30.80
N ASP A 502 -40.61 -34.58 -30.50
CA ASP A 502 -39.65 -33.66 -31.08
C ASP A 502 -38.64 -33.16 -30.03
N GLN A 503 -39.15 -32.52 -28.97
CA GLN A 503 -38.37 -31.81 -27.94
C GLN A 503 -38.88 -32.21 -26.54
N ASN A 504 -38.69 -33.46 -26.17
CA ASN A 504 -39.32 -34.03 -24.96
C ASN A 504 -38.34 -34.57 -23.93
N THR A 505 -37.00 -34.44 -24.14
CA THR A 505 -36.01 -34.96 -23.18
C THR A 505 -35.53 -33.91 -22.19
N VAL A 506 -35.21 -34.37 -20.96
CA VAL A 506 -34.59 -33.53 -19.92
C VAL A 506 -33.22 -33.01 -20.36
N ARG A 507 -32.49 -33.80 -21.14
CA ARG A 507 -31.21 -33.39 -21.74
C ARG A 507 -31.37 -32.15 -22.62
N GLN A 508 -32.36 -32.13 -23.50
CA GLN A 508 -32.67 -30.98 -24.37
C GLN A 508 -33.05 -29.75 -23.53
N ALA A 509 -33.87 -29.95 -22.51
CA ALA A 509 -34.28 -28.88 -21.60
C ALA A 509 -33.10 -28.27 -20.87
N LEU A 510 -32.24 -29.09 -20.28
CA LEU A 510 -31.03 -28.61 -19.56
C LEU A 510 -30.06 -27.89 -20.48
N CYS A 511 -29.81 -28.42 -21.67
CA CYS A 511 -28.94 -27.75 -22.65
C CYS A 511 -29.52 -26.37 -23.04
N ALA A 512 -30.83 -26.29 -23.33
CA ALA A 512 -31.47 -25.02 -23.66
C ALA A 512 -31.40 -24.00 -22.50
N LEU A 513 -31.66 -24.44 -21.27
CA LEU A 513 -31.58 -23.58 -20.10
C LEU A 513 -30.14 -23.09 -19.84
N LEU A 514 -29.15 -23.97 -19.95
CA LEU A 514 -27.75 -23.61 -19.80
C LEU A 514 -27.23 -22.68 -20.91
N HIS A 515 -27.63 -22.93 -22.16
CA HIS A 515 -27.30 -22.06 -23.28
C HIS A 515 -27.83 -20.63 -23.04
N GLN A 516 -29.08 -20.49 -22.64
CA GLN A 516 -29.72 -19.20 -22.35
C GLN A 516 -29.08 -18.52 -21.14
N LEU A 517 -28.80 -19.28 -20.09
CA LEU A 517 -28.12 -18.77 -18.88
C LEU A 517 -26.74 -18.20 -19.21
N PHE A 518 -25.94 -18.94 -19.96
CA PHE A 518 -24.60 -18.50 -20.36
C PHE A 518 -24.64 -17.38 -21.42
N SER A 519 -25.68 -17.31 -22.25
CA SER A 519 -25.88 -16.17 -23.17
C SER A 519 -26.14 -14.86 -22.41
N GLN A 520 -26.96 -14.93 -21.36
CA GLN A 520 -27.32 -13.77 -20.54
C GLN A 520 -26.26 -13.44 -19.47
N LYS A 521 -25.52 -14.46 -18.99
CA LYS A 521 -24.49 -14.38 -17.96
C LYS A 521 -23.22 -15.13 -18.41
N PRO A 522 -22.39 -14.54 -19.29
CA PRO A 522 -21.26 -15.23 -19.91
C PRO A 522 -20.17 -15.71 -18.92
N SER A 523 -20.07 -15.08 -17.74
CA SER A 523 -19.13 -15.50 -16.70
C SER A 523 -19.43 -16.89 -16.15
N LEU A 524 -20.71 -17.28 -16.10
CA LEU A 524 -21.14 -18.56 -15.53
C LEU A 524 -20.70 -19.78 -16.34
N ILE A 525 -20.25 -19.60 -17.58
CA ILE A 525 -19.73 -20.70 -18.39
C ILE A 525 -18.49 -21.36 -17.77
N GLU A 526 -17.80 -20.66 -16.86
CA GLU A 526 -16.66 -21.23 -16.13
C GLU A 526 -17.04 -22.50 -15.36
N HIS A 527 -18.30 -22.65 -14.95
CA HIS A 527 -18.80 -23.84 -14.29
C HIS A 527 -18.94 -25.05 -15.23
N ALA A 528 -19.01 -24.83 -16.53
CA ALA A 528 -19.07 -25.88 -17.54
C ALA A 528 -17.68 -26.30 -18.09
N LEU A 529 -16.70 -25.38 -18.09
CA LEU A 529 -15.39 -25.62 -18.69
C LEU A 529 -14.63 -26.83 -18.12
N PRO A 530 -14.60 -27.09 -16.80
CA PRO A 530 -13.89 -28.25 -16.28
C PRO A 530 -14.44 -29.58 -16.85
N GLN A 531 -15.75 -29.68 -16.95
CA GLN A 531 -16.40 -30.87 -17.49
C GLN A 531 -16.24 -30.93 -19.02
N PHE A 532 -16.31 -29.78 -19.69
CA PHE A 532 -16.05 -29.69 -21.13
C PHE A 532 -14.63 -30.11 -21.51
N ARG A 533 -13.63 -29.74 -20.70
CA ARG A 533 -12.24 -30.20 -20.91
C ARG A 533 -12.07 -31.70 -20.74
N LYS A 534 -12.87 -32.29 -19.83
CA LYS A 534 -12.83 -33.72 -19.55
C LYS A 534 -13.53 -34.55 -20.63
N ASP A 535 -14.74 -34.17 -20.99
CA ASP A 535 -15.69 -34.99 -21.78
C ASP A 535 -15.86 -34.49 -23.23
N GLY A 536 -15.36 -33.27 -23.52
CA GLY A 536 -15.50 -32.66 -24.84
C GLY A 536 -16.97 -32.54 -25.26
N GLN A 537 -17.29 -32.99 -26.45
CA GLN A 537 -18.66 -33.00 -26.98
C GLN A 537 -19.58 -33.99 -26.21
N GLY A 538 -19.03 -34.99 -25.55
CA GLY A 538 -19.76 -35.95 -24.75
C GLY A 538 -20.44 -35.37 -23.50
N LEU A 539 -20.04 -34.16 -23.07
CA LEU A 539 -20.61 -33.47 -21.92
C LEU A 539 -22.14 -33.44 -21.93
N ILE A 540 -22.73 -33.13 -23.07
CA ILE A 540 -24.18 -33.02 -23.23
C ILE A 540 -24.95 -34.36 -23.19
N ASN A 541 -24.26 -35.48 -23.21
CA ASN A 541 -24.87 -36.80 -23.13
C ASN A 541 -25.09 -37.28 -21.69
N SER A 542 -24.53 -36.56 -20.69
CA SER A 542 -24.71 -36.87 -19.28
C SER A 542 -25.66 -35.86 -18.60
N THR A 543 -26.86 -36.26 -18.38
CA THR A 543 -27.90 -35.46 -17.67
C THR A 543 -27.42 -35.08 -16.27
N GLU A 544 -26.70 -35.97 -15.58
CA GLU A 544 -26.15 -35.71 -14.28
C GLU A 544 -25.12 -34.58 -14.31
N SER A 545 -24.20 -34.59 -15.31
CA SER A 545 -23.23 -33.52 -15.53
C SER A 545 -23.91 -32.19 -15.82
N LEU A 546 -24.93 -32.17 -16.62
CA LEU A 546 -25.77 -30.97 -16.93
C LEU A 546 -26.41 -30.40 -15.66
N TRP A 547 -27.02 -31.27 -14.84
CA TRP A 547 -27.61 -30.85 -13.55
C TRP A 547 -26.53 -30.30 -12.59
N LYS A 548 -25.35 -30.92 -12.54
CA LYS A 548 -24.26 -30.43 -11.73
C LYS A 548 -23.78 -29.04 -12.15
N ILE A 549 -23.61 -28.84 -13.47
CA ILE A 549 -23.23 -27.53 -14.02
C ILE A 549 -24.30 -26.48 -13.67
N LEU A 550 -25.58 -26.81 -13.88
CA LEU A 550 -26.68 -25.91 -13.59
C LEU A 550 -26.70 -25.52 -12.09
N ARG A 551 -26.60 -26.51 -11.20
CA ARG A 551 -26.56 -26.26 -9.74
C ARG A 551 -25.39 -25.38 -9.33
N ASN A 552 -24.20 -25.56 -9.92
CA ASN A 552 -23.04 -24.74 -9.63
C ASN A 552 -23.21 -23.31 -10.17
N ALA A 553 -23.73 -23.17 -11.37
CA ALA A 553 -23.96 -21.87 -12.00
C ALA A 553 -25.01 -21.04 -11.24
N ILE A 554 -26.07 -21.66 -10.73
CA ILE A 554 -27.13 -20.99 -9.96
C ILE A 554 -26.62 -20.50 -8.60
N LYS A 555 -25.69 -21.23 -7.98
CA LYS A 555 -25.09 -20.87 -6.69
C LYS A 555 -24.04 -19.78 -6.78
N ASP A 556 -23.60 -19.43 -7.97
CA ASP A 556 -22.63 -18.37 -8.17
C ASP A 556 -23.25 -16.99 -7.81
N PRO A 557 -22.59 -16.17 -6.99
CA PRO A 557 -23.09 -14.84 -6.66
C PRO A 557 -23.37 -13.95 -7.88
N GLN A 558 -22.70 -14.18 -9.00
CA GLN A 558 -22.90 -13.44 -10.24
C GLN A 558 -24.16 -13.85 -11.02
N ALA A 559 -24.77 -14.97 -10.66
CA ALA A 559 -26.00 -15.46 -11.31
C ALA A 559 -27.17 -14.48 -11.11
N GLY A 560 -27.31 -13.96 -9.88
CA GLY A 560 -28.46 -13.12 -9.52
C GLY A 560 -29.79 -13.88 -9.53
N PRO A 561 -30.91 -13.20 -9.59
CA PRO A 561 -32.21 -13.84 -9.65
C PRO A 561 -32.47 -14.51 -11.02
N ILE A 562 -32.92 -15.75 -11.00
CA ILE A 562 -33.20 -16.58 -12.19
C ILE A 562 -34.63 -17.08 -12.15
N ILE A 563 -35.31 -17.03 -13.28
CA ILE A 563 -36.61 -17.71 -13.51
C ILE A 563 -36.44 -18.71 -14.64
N MET A 564 -36.76 -19.96 -14.36
CA MET A 564 -36.80 -21.04 -15.35
C MET A 564 -38.26 -21.36 -15.69
N VAL A 565 -38.62 -21.23 -16.96
CA VAL A 565 -39.97 -21.52 -17.45
C VAL A 565 -39.93 -22.84 -18.21
N LEU A 566 -40.65 -23.83 -17.70
CA LEU A 566 -40.80 -25.14 -18.35
C LEU A 566 -42.28 -25.31 -18.74
N ASP A 567 -42.53 -25.18 -20.03
CA ASP A 567 -43.91 -25.29 -20.58
C ASP A 567 -44.20 -26.69 -21.05
N ALA A 568 -45.46 -27.12 -20.88
CA ALA A 568 -46.03 -28.40 -21.30
C ALA A 568 -45.24 -29.61 -20.74
N LEU A 569 -44.99 -29.63 -19.42
CA LEU A 569 -44.30 -30.73 -18.75
C LEU A 569 -44.93 -32.11 -18.98
N ASP A 570 -46.23 -32.17 -19.29
CA ASP A 570 -46.93 -33.39 -19.66
C ASP A 570 -46.48 -33.97 -21.01
N GLU A 571 -45.76 -33.23 -21.81
CA GLU A 571 -45.13 -33.68 -23.07
C GLU A 571 -43.65 -34.13 -22.87
N CYS A 572 -43.15 -34.12 -21.63
CA CYS A 572 -41.82 -34.68 -21.27
C CYS A 572 -41.85 -36.21 -21.36
N ALA A 573 -40.74 -36.82 -21.79
CA ALA A 573 -40.61 -38.29 -21.84
C ALA A 573 -40.88 -38.89 -20.44
N GLU A 574 -41.80 -39.85 -20.39
CA GLU A 574 -42.30 -40.46 -19.15
C GLU A 574 -41.18 -41.03 -18.29
N SER A 575 -40.20 -41.67 -18.91
CA SER A 575 -39.00 -42.23 -18.25
C SER A 575 -38.11 -41.19 -17.58
N GLU A 576 -38.15 -39.92 -18.01
CA GLU A 576 -37.28 -38.85 -17.50
C GLU A 576 -38.00 -37.86 -16.58
N PHE A 577 -39.34 -37.89 -16.57
CA PHE A 577 -40.19 -36.95 -15.83
C PHE A 577 -39.96 -36.99 -14.33
N ALA A 578 -39.89 -38.17 -13.73
CA ALA A 578 -39.65 -38.34 -12.29
C ALA A 578 -38.27 -37.77 -11.87
N ASP A 579 -37.24 -37.95 -12.69
CA ASP A 579 -35.91 -37.40 -12.44
C ASP A 579 -35.87 -35.88 -12.57
N LEU A 580 -36.55 -35.31 -13.54
CA LEU A 580 -36.73 -33.85 -13.69
C LEU A 580 -37.38 -33.28 -12.42
N MET A 581 -38.47 -33.88 -11.96
CA MET A 581 -39.21 -33.40 -10.78
C MET A 581 -38.42 -33.54 -9.51
N ARG A 582 -37.65 -34.61 -9.34
CA ARG A 582 -36.74 -34.80 -8.20
C ARG A 582 -35.68 -33.69 -8.13
N ASN A 583 -35.07 -33.32 -9.25
CA ASN A 583 -34.09 -32.27 -9.32
C ASN A 583 -34.71 -30.87 -9.08
N VAL A 584 -35.86 -30.56 -9.64
CA VAL A 584 -36.60 -29.32 -9.36
C VAL A 584 -36.92 -29.19 -7.87
N ARG A 585 -37.41 -30.28 -7.24
CA ARG A 585 -37.67 -30.34 -5.78
C ARG A 585 -36.43 -30.10 -4.97
N SER A 586 -35.32 -30.77 -5.32
CA SER A 586 -34.05 -30.65 -4.63
C SER A 586 -33.52 -29.22 -4.64
N GLN A 587 -33.65 -28.52 -5.76
CA GLN A 587 -33.22 -27.14 -5.90
C GLN A 587 -34.14 -26.15 -5.17
N SER A 588 -35.44 -26.47 -5.03
CA SER A 588 -36.39 -25.65 -4.30
C SER A 588 -36.35 -25.82 -2.77
N ARG A 589 -35.88 -26.98 -2.25
CA ARG A 589 -35.81 -27.30 -0.82
C ARG A 589 -34.40 -27.16 -0.25
N GLY A 590 -33.35 -27.20 -1.06
CA GLY A 590 -31.97 -27.29 -0.66
C GLY A 590 -31.34 -26.00 -0.11
N ASP A 591 -32.06 -24.89 -0.16
CA ASP A 591 -31.50 -23.59 0.16
C ASP A 591 -32.00 -23.02 1.50
N GLN A 592 -31.87 -23.80 2.58
CA GLN A 592 -32.09 -23.26 3.94
C GLN A 592 -31.05 -22.18 4.33
N LEU A 593 -30.06 -21.91 3.49
CA LEU A 593 -29.00 -20.90 3.70
C LEU A 593 -29.14 -19.64 2.84
N GLY A 594 -30.25 -19.51 2.07
CA GLY A 594 -30.61 -18.23 1.43
C GLY A 594 -29.72 -17.75 0.27
N HIS A 595 -28.97 -18.64 -0.40
CA HIS A 595 -27.98 -18.20 -1.40
C HIS A 595 -28.42 -18.28 -2.85
N SER A 596 -29.54 -18.99 -3.20
CA SER A 596 -29.99 -19.08 -4.58
C SER A 596 -31.37 -18.43 -4.77
N LYS A 597 -31.44 -17.49 -5.70
CA LYS A 597 -32.71 -16.80 -6.08
C LYS A 597 -33.31 -17.43 -7.35
N LEU A 598 -33.51 -18.76 -7.28
CA LEU A 598 -34.07 -19.53 -8.39
C LEU A 598 -35.56 -19.75 -8.22
N LYS A 599 -36.33 -19.44 -9.26
CA LYS A 599 -37.75 -19.70 -9.37
C LYS A 599 -38.04 -20.58 -10.58
N TYR A 600 -39.05 -21.40 -10.46
CA TYR A 600 -39.60 -22.17 -11.59
C TYR A 600 -41.02 -21.76 -11.87
N LEU A 601 -41.36 -21.54 -13.15
CA LEU A 601 -42.70 -21.48 -13.66
C LEU A 601 -42.95 -22.75 -14.49
N LEU A 602 -43.87 -23.58 -14.05
CA LEU A 602 -44.13 -24.88 -14.60
C LEU A 602 -45.57 -24.91 -15.15
N THR A 603 -45.76 -25.39 -16.38
CA THR A 603 -47.08 -25.60 -16.91
C THR A 603 -47.32 -27.06 -17.30
N CYS A 604 -48.48 -27.60 -17.04
CA CYS A 604 -48.86 -28.97 -17.45
C CYS A 604 -50.36 -29.15 -17.53
N ARG A 605 -50.80 -30.32 -18.05
CA ARG A 605 -52.19 -30.79 -17.94
C ARG A 605 -52.40 -31.39 -16.54
N PRO A 606 -53.66 -31.37 -16.02
CA PRO A 606 -53.98 -31.86 -14.69
C PRO A 606 -54.16 -33.39 -14.65
N TYR A 607 -53.20 -34.17 -15.21
CA TYR A 607 -53.21 -35.62 -15.12
C TYR A 607 -52.89 -36.09 -13.70
N GLU A 608 -53.66 -37.07 -13.15
CA GLU A 608 -53.47 -37.57 -11.79
C GLU A 608 -52.07 -38.07 -11.51
N GLN A 609 -51.41 -38.73 -12.47
CA GLN A 609 -50.06 -39.20 -12.39
C GLN A 609 -49.05 -38.03 -12.23
N ILE A 610 -49.25 -36.95 -12.96
CA ILE A 610 -48.40 -35.75 -12.87
C ILE A 610 -48.70 -35.01 -11.58
N VAL A 611 -49.98 -34.84 -11.24
CA VAL A 611 -50.42 -34.15 -10.01
C VAL A 611 -49.93 -34.90 -8.77
N SER A 612 -49.91 -36.24 -8.77
CA SER A 612 -49.39 -37.05 -7.65
C SER A 612 -47.91 -36.84 -7.40
N GLU A 613 -47.09 -36.71 -8.43
CA GLU A 613 -45.67 -36.36 -8.31
C GLU A 613 -45.44 -34.96 -7.72
N PHE A 614 -46.41 -34.07 -7.91
CA PHE A 614 -46.41 -32.74 -7.32
C PHE A 614 -46.98 -32.68 -5.89
N HIS A 615 -47.69 -33.70 -5.38
CA HIS A 615 -48.34 -33.63 -4.05
C HIS A 615 -47.42 -33.15 -2.95
N GLY A 616 -46.22 -33.64 -2.89
CA GLY A 616 -45.22 -33.15 -1.90
C GLY A 616 -44.68 -31.74 -2.15
N LEU A 617 -44.95 -31.11 -3.31
CA LEU A 617 -44.62 -29.71 -3.64
C LEU A 617 -45.83 -28.80 -3.50
N LEU A 618 -47.05 -29.31 -3.81
CA LEU A 618 -48.28 -28.53 -3.80
C LEU A 618 -48.67 -28.08 -2.38
N ASP A 619 -48.29 -28.85 -1.35
CA ASP A 619 -48.54 -28.46 0.04
C ASP A 619 -47.65 -27.28 0.49
N ALA A 620 -46.50 -27.07 -0.19
CA ALA A 620 -45.51 -26.07 0.18
C ALA A 620 -45.46 -24.86 -0.77
N PHE A 621 -45.95 -24.98 -2.02
CA PHE A 621 -45.78 -23.96 -3.04
C PHE A 621 -47.12 -23.64 -3.76
N PRO A 622 -47.30 -22.39 -4.26
CA PRO A 622 -48.52 -21.97 -4.91
C PRO A 622 -48.75 -22.73 -6.22
N ASN A 623 -49.99 -23.13 -6.43
CA ASN A 623 -50.49 -23.65 -7.70
C ASN A 623 -51.67 -22.82 -8.22
N ILE A 624 -51.82 -22.78 -9.53
CA ILE A 624 -52.93 -22.10 -10.21
C ILE A 624 -53.53 -23.08 -11.21
N ARG A 625 -54.76 -23.45 -11.02
CA ARG A 625 -55.53 -24.14 -12.04
C ARG A 625 -56.23 -23.10 -12.90
N ILE A 626 -55.99 -23.13 -14.22
CA ILE A 626 -56.77 -22.35 -15.17
C ILE A 626 -58.07 -23.10 -15.35
N PRO A 627 -59.18 -22.53 -14.89
CA PRO A 627 -60.48 -23.18 -15.07
C PRO A 627 -60.85 -23.26 -16.54
N GLY A 628 -61.72 -24.23 -16.90
CA GLY A 628 -62.33 -24.27 -18.20
C GLY A 628 -63.28 -23.09 -18.42
N GLU A 629 -63.70 -22.88 -19.65
CA GLU A 629 -64.59 -21.79 -20.02
C GLU A 629 -65.89 -21.83 -19.22
N GLU A 630 -66.39 -23.03 -19.00
CA GLU A 630 -67.64 -23.23 -18.26
C GLU A 630 -67.55 -22.97 -16.77
N GLU A 631 -66.34 -23.07 -16.24
CA GLU A 631 -66.02 -22.86 -14.80
C GLU A 631 -65.75 -21.40 -14.47
N SER A 632 -65.51 -20.54 -15.49
CA SER A 632 -65.05 -19.15 -15.24
C SER A 632 -65.52 -18.15 -16.28
N GLU A 633 -66.35 -17.21 -15.84
CA GLU A 633 -66.82 -16.09 -16.67
C GLU A 633 -65.66 -15.25 -17.24
N ALA A 634 -64.57 -15.12 -16.51
CA ALA A 634 -63.40 -14.40 -16.96
C ALA A 634 -62.68 -15.08 -18.13
N ILE A 635 -62.57 -16.41 -18.09
CA ILE A 635 -61.99 -17.20 -19.19
C ILE A 635 -62.97 -17.21 -20.39
N SER A 636 -64.27 -17.35 -20.17
CA SER A 636 -65.26 -17.24 -21.23
C SER A 636 -65.21 -15.92 -21.97
N LYS A 637 -65.03 -14.81 -21.24
CA LYS A 637 -64.84 -13.46 -21.84
C LYS A 637 -63.54 -13.38 -22.65
N GLU A 638 -62.45 -14.02 -22.20
CA GLU A 638 -61.22 -14.04 -22.97
C GLU A 638 -61.36 -14.89 -24.25
N VAL A 639 -61.98 -16.07 -24.17
CA VAL A 639 -62.28 -16.92 -25.36
C VAL A 639 -63.10 -16.14 -26.37
N ASN A 640 -64.15 -15.42 -25.92
CA ASN A 640 -64.90 -14.56 -26.78
C ASN A 640 -64.08 -13.48 -27.49
N ARG A 641 -63.11 -12.83 -26.78
CA ARG A 641 -62.20 -11.88 -27.43
C ARG A 641 -61.38 -12.54 -28.52
N VAL A 642 -60.89 -13.77 -28.27
CA VAL A 642 -60.14 -14.51 -29.29
C VAL A 642 -61.04 -14.85 -30.49
N ILE A 643 -62.28 -15.25 -30.27
CA ILE A 643 -63.24 -15.48 -31.34
C ILE A 643 -63.43 -14.20 -32.17
N THR A 644 -63.76 -13.09 -31.53
CA THR A 644 -63.94 -11.79 -32.20
C THR A 644 -62.66 -11.41 -32.99
N HIS A 645 -61.53 -11.53 -32.41
CA HIS A 645 -60.27 -11.20 -33.10
C HIS A 645 -60.02 -12.08 -34.33
N ARG A 646 -60.27 -13.39 -34.22
CA ARG A 646 -60.11 -14.34 -35.35
C ARG A 646 -61.15 -14.15 -36.44
N VAL A 647 -62.41 -13.85 -36.07
CA VAL A 647 -63.41 -13.54 -37.02
C VAL A 647 -63.14 -12.28 -37.82
N ASN A 648 -62.60 -11.23 -37.13
CA ASN A 648 -62.16 -9.98 -37.78
C ASN A 648 -61.01 -10.24 -38.74
N GLN A 649 -60.01 -11.01 -38.35
CA GLN A 649 -58.91 -11.40 -39.25
C GLN A 649 -59.42 -12.19 -40.48
N LEU A 650 -60.34 -13.06 -40.27
CA LEU A 650 -60.96 -13.84 -41.36
C LEU A 650 -61.78 -12.93 -42.26
N SER A 651 -62.58 -12.02 -41.69
CA SER A 651 -63.41 -11.03 -42.40
C SER A 651 -62.50 -10.12 -43.28
N GLU A 652 -61.43 -9.58 -42.76
CA GLU A 652 -60.51 -8.81 -43.56
C GLU A 652 -59.90 -9.64 -44.71
N LYS A 653 -59.42 -10.87 -44.41
CA LYS A 653 -58.79 -11.74 -45.38
C LYS A 653 -59.75 -12.21 -46.48
N LYS A 654 -60.99 -12.48 -46.15
CA LYS A 654 -61.99 -12.99 -47.06
C LYS A 654 -62.98 -11.92 -47.56
N ARG A 655 -62.89 -10.70 -47.06
CA ARG A 655 -63.80 -9.59 -47.34
C ARG A 655 -65.26 -10.01 -47.08
N LEU A 656 -65.56 -10.51 -45.89
CA LEU A 656 -66.92 -10.91 -45.49
C LEU A 656 -67.79 -9.69 -45.37
N SER A 657 -69.14 -9.92 -45.62
CA SER A 657 -70.08 -8.84 -45.33
C SER A 657 -70.24 -8.68 -43.82
N PRO A 658 -70.54 -7.47 -43.33
CA PRO A 658 -70.77 -7.22 -41.90
C PRO A 658 -71.86 -8.15 -41.29
N GLN A 659 -72.81 -8.52 -42.06
CA GLN A 659 -73.87 -9.46 -41.62
C GLN A 659 -73.31 -10.87 -41.42
N THR A 660 -72.51 -11.37 -42.37
CA THR A 660 -71.88 -12.70 -42.26
C THR A 660 -70.88 -12.74 -41.13
N GLU A 661 -70.12 -11.67 -40.93
CA GLU A 661 -69.15 -11.52 -39.83
C GLU A 661 -69.87 -11.61 -38.48
N SER A 662 -70.87 -10.79 -38.25
CA SER A 662 -71.64 -10.77 -37.01
C SER A 662 -72.35 -12.10 -36.74
N HIS A 663 -72.87 -12.76 -37.80
CA HIS A 663 -73.53 -14.08 -37.67
C HIS A 663 -72.51 -15.17 -37.29
N LEU A 664 -71.37 -15.19 -37.93
CA LEU A 664 -70.30 -16.15 -37.64
C LEU A 664 -69.77 -15.95 -36.20
N GLU A 665 -69.53 -14.71 -35.80
CA GLU A 665 -69.07 -14.38 -34.43
C GLU A 665 -70.07 -14.86 -33.39
N LYS A 666 -71.37 -14.55 -33.57
CA LYS A 666 -72.41 -14.95 -32.67
C LYS A 666 -72.55 -16.47 -32.56
N ARG A 667 -72.51 -17.18 -33.65
CA ARG A 667 -72.62 -18.67 -33.67
C ARG A 667 -71.42 -19.30 -32.96
N LEU A 668 -70.20 -18.80 -33.17
CA LEU A 668 -69.01 -19.30 -32.49
C LEU A 668 -69.00 -18.98 -30.99
N GLN A 669 -69.65 -17.85 -30.61
CA GLN A 669 -69.77 -17.48 -29.19
C GLN A 669 -70.92 -18.28 -28.49
N GLU A 670 -71.86 -18.80 -29.17
CA GLU A 670 -72.96 -19.63 -28.65
C GLU A 670 -72.63 -21.12 -28.57
N THR A 671 -71.48 -21.58 -29.13
CA THR A 671 -71.03 -22.96 -29.06
C THR A 671 -70.57 -23.31 -27.65
N THR A 672 -70.89 -24.53 -27.17
CA THR A 672 -70.36 -25.04 -25.85
C THR A 672 -69.01 -25.68 -26.00
N HIS A 673 -68.25 -25.82 -24.85
CA HIS A 673 -66.92 -26.45 -24.77
C HIS A 673 -65.88 -25.77 -25.65
N ARG A 674 -65.91 -24.46 -25.74
CA ARG A 674 -64.93 -23.66 -26.52
C ARG A 674 -63.57 -23.54 -25.79
N THR A 675 -62.48 -23.90 -26.46
CA THR A 675 -61.13 -23.67 -25.99
C THR A 675 -60.45 -22.78 -26.99
N TYR A 676 -59.33 -22.14 -26.55
CA TYR A 676 -58.50 -21.35 -27.48
C TYR A 676 -58.01 -22.19 -28.66
N LEU A 677 -57.70 -23.50 -28.42
CA LEU A 677 -57.23 -24.42 -29.47
C LEU A 677 -58.41 -24.69 -30.44
N TRP A 678 -59.65 -24.86 -29.96
CA TRP A 678 -60.77 -25.03 -30.76
C TRP A 678 -60.98 -23.84 -31.72
N VAL A 679 -60.90 -22.61 -31.19
CA VAL A 679 -61.01 -21.40 -32.02
C VAL A 679 -59.90 -21.34 -33.06
N TYR A 680 -58.71 -21.77 -32.68
CA TYR A 680 -57.57 -21.80 -33.58
C TYR A 680 -57.72 -22.83 -34.70
N LEU A 681 -58.13 -24.04 -34.36
CA LEU A 681 -58.37 -25.14 -35.35
C LEU A 681 -59.48 -24.88 -36.33
N LEU A 682 -60.44 -24.09 -35.99
CA LEU A 682 -61.53 -23.67 -36.94
C LEU A 682 -61.01 -22.62 -37.95
N SER A 683 -59.99 -21.90 -37.68
CA SER A 683 -59.52 -20.84 -38.56
C SER A 683 -58.92 -21.34 -39.90
N PRO A 684 -58.10 -22.40 -40.01
CA PRO A 684 -57.59 -22.90 -41.28
C PRO A 684 -58.71 -23.50 -42.21
N PRO A 685 -59.59 -24.35 -41.73
CA PRO A 685 -60.71 -24.82 -42.54
C PRO A 685 -61.55 -23.68 -43.11
N LEU A 686 -61.90 -22.72 -42.28
CA LEU A 686 -62.66 -21.54 -42.70
C LEU A 686 -61.96 -20.68 -43.72
N GLN A 687 -60.60 -20.70 -43.72
CA GLN A 687 -59.81 -19.99 -44.72
C GLN A 687 -59.78 -20.62 -46.09
N HIS A 688 -60.03 -21.91 -46.23
CA HIS A 688 -60.01 -22.64 -47.50
C HIS A 688 -61.33 -22.64 -48.24
N PHE A 689 -62.47 -22.34 -47.57
CA PHE A 689 -63.77 -22.26 -48.23
C PHE A 689 -63.96 -20.97 -49.06
N ARG A 690 -64.51 -21.10 -50.28
CA ARG A 690 -64.84 -19.98 -51.16
C ARG A 690 -66.38 -19.74 -51.17
N GLY A 691 -66.78 -18.55 -50.79
CA GLY A 691 -68.10 -17.98 -51.07
C GLY A 691 -69.33 -18.77 -50.59
N VAL A 692 -70.05 -19.41 -51.46
CA VAL A 692 -71.37 -20.03 -51.23
C VAL A 692 -71.37 -21.22 -50.26
N SER A 693 -70.23 -21.96 -50.14
CA SER A 693 -70.09 -23.11 -49.24
C SER A 693 -70.03 -22.72 -47.76
N MET A 694 -69.67 -21.50 -47.47
CA MET A 694 -69.53 -21.03 -46.10
C MET A 694 -70.88 -20.78 -45.39
N ARG A 695 -71.93 -20.42 -46.15
CA ARG A 695 -73.28 -20.29 -45.60
C ARG A 695 -73.83 -21.62 -45.11
N HIS A 696 -73.68 -22.71 -45.87
CA HIS A 696 -74.14 -24.04 -45.49
C HIS A 696 -73.43 -24.62 -44.26
N MET A 697 -72.17 -24.30 -44.05
CA MET A 697 -71.40 -24.77 -42.89
C MET A 697 -71.70 -23.98 -41.61
N ILE A 698 -72.16 -22.74 -41.76
CA ILE A 698 -72.58 -21.87 -40.61
C ILE A 698 -74.02 -22.24 -40.20
N GLU A 699 -74.82 -22.79 -41.09
CA GLU A 699 -76.20 -23.22 -40.87
C GLU A 699 -76.33 -24.68 -40.37
N SER A 700 -75.32 -25.55 -40.57
CA SER A 700 -75.17 -26.88 -40.00
C SER A 700 -74.37 -26.86 -38.70
#